data_552aca6f1168a0f3e2966236e463998d
#
_entry.id   552aca6f1168a0f3e2966236e463998d
#
_cell.length_a   1.000
_cell.length_b   1.000
_cell.length_c   1.000
_cell.angle_alpha   90.00
_cell.angle_beta   90.00
_cell.angle_gamma   90.00
#
_symmetry.space_group_name_H-M   'P 1'
#
loop_
_entity.id
_entity.type
_entity.pdbx_description
1 polymer ?
#
loop_
_entity_poly.entity_id
_entity_poly.type
_entity_poly.pdbx_seq_one_letter_code
_entity_poly.pdbx_strand_id
1 'polypeptide(L)'
;MEGFGQTFRVPDPWQAEAVAHLRAGRDVVLHAPTGTGKTFVFELFFSRCGGLATYTVPTRALANDKYAQWLSEGWRVGISTGDRLENPDAPLLVATLETQRERILSGAARGLFVIDEYQLLGDSSRGAAYETAVAALPAGCRLLMMSGSVGNPSDVAEWLCRIGRDARLVGCGERAVPIDGICADALPEISARGVRGFWPSIVQRAAEADMCPMLIFAPKRRDAEAIACSLASELPCGDFLKLPREAESAAGGELSRLLKRRIAFHHSGLTAFRRAGIVEKYAREGALKAVVATTGLGAGVNFSMRSVIIADREYETPDGPKLLRPDELLQMYGRAGRRGKDAAGYAISLPGGPSLSQARPVFLERPAFEDWPAILRIMDSAGDSPRERAAAAEAFCKRLFSKVPPDLGFGAAAGLRDLGRTPPASRPGGRAEILNSRGLWERRRPQRAFRVSETLYRAGGRWERFDMCAEAVKSLKRGAVCALPDGRYGVFVELAKAAPGGWAPTRALAKIVRAAGAEIPGNPLSRKLLTLKNIRRNFQKYARVCLPGAECLEISADESRVRARLDISGAMVGAFPDSSGRGLFNPPARRADVSGEWDFGRLAGFDGGIDSGGPPAPIWRRLGLIDGRFALTRRGKIFSFFSKGEGLAVAAALEDPSYDVSDVAFDLANLRAGRRFSMSELKSGASTRMADACRIACLGATIPGYLRAGVPPEFGAGAAEIMRELRAGSAAQSLETPSVGRGDIERARLEWESLMRRVSAAPDLEWDRWLGLKRECARLLSAPPRAPKNRGGRAF
;
A
#
# COMPACT_ATOMS: atom_id res chain seq x y z
N MET A 1 25.95 8.16 47.21
CA MET A 1 24.57 8.62 47.35
C MET A 1 24.34 9.65 46.23
N GLU A 2 24.03 9.21 45.04
CA GLU A 2 23.65 10.09 43.96
C GLU A 2 22.13 9.96 43.77
N GLY A 3 21.47 11.12 43.92
CA GLY A 3 20.06 11.22 44.14
C GLY A 3 19.19 10.87 42.92
N PHE A 4 18.20 10.09 43.19
CA PHE A 4 17.05 9.85 42.37
C PHE A 4 16.28 11.15 42.14
N GLY A 5 16.56 11.85 41.05
CA GLY A 5 15.75 12.91 40.51
C GLY A 5 14.53 12.34 39.78
N GLN A 6 13.71 11.50 40.40
CA GLN A 6 12.40 11.20 39.91
C GLN A 6 11.49 12.43 40.08
N THR A 7 11.32 13.17 38.99
CA THR A 7 10.25 14.17 38.91
C THR A 7 8.92 13.45 39.11
N PHE A 8 8.32 13.58 40.28
CA PHE A 8 7.00 13.07 40.59
C PHE A 8 5.99 13.76 39.69
N ARG A 9 5.55 13.04 38.68
CA ARG A 9 4.52 13.53 37.76
C ARG A 9 3.15 13.17 38.34
N VAL A 10 2.42 14.16 38.83
CA VAL A 10 1.04 13.96 39.31
C VAL A 10 0.15 13.74 38.09
N PRO A 11 -0.63 12.64 38.06
CA PRO A 11 -1.58 12.44 36.97
C PRO A 11 -2.74 13.42 37.02
N ASP A 12 -3.18 13.86 35.86
CA ASP A 12 -4.42 14.62 35.73
C ASP A 12 -5.62 13.74 36.18
N PRO A 13 -6.75 14.33 36.65
CA PRO A 13 -7.90 13.58 37.14
C PRO A 13 -8.42 12.51 36.18
N TRP A 14 -8.53 12.86 34.88
CA TRP A 14 -8.95 11.93 33.83
C TRP A 14 -7.93 10.78 33.61
N GLN A 15 -6.64 11.03 33.82
CA GLN A 15 -5.61 9.97 33.74
C GLN A 15 -5.76 8.98 34.90
N ALA A 16 -6.00 9.50 36.10
CA ALA A 16 -6.25 8.69 37.28
C ALA A 16 -7.54 7.86 37.13
N GLU A 17 -8.61 8.45 36.59
CA GLU A 17 -9.87 7.78 36.28
C GLU A 17 -9.66 6.62 35.29
N ALA A 18 -8.96 6.85 34.18
CA ALA A 18 -8.64 5.83 33.19
C ALA A 18 -7.86 4.64 33.83
N VAL A 19 -6.86 4.96 34.65
CA VAL A 19 -6.09 3.92 35.38
C VAL A 19 -6.96 3.18 36.37
N ALA A 20 -7.89 3.84 37.07
CA ALA A 20 -8.81 3.16 38.00
C ALA A 20 -9.71 2.16 37.26
N HIS A 21 -10.25 2.51 36.09
CA HIS A 21 -11.04 1.59 35.27
C HIS A 21 -10.21 0.38 34.80
N LEU A 22 -8.99 0.60 34.30
CA LEU A 22 -8.09 -0.49 33.91
C LEU A 22 -7.76 -1.42 35.08
N ARG A 23 -7.57 -0.88 36.29
CA ARG A 23 -7.36 -1.69 37.50
C ARG A 23 -8.58 -2.51 37.94
N ALA A 24 -9.75 -1.96 37.71
CA ALA A 24 -11.00 -2.66 37.93
C ALA A 24 -11.31 -3.76 36.88
N GLY A 25 -10.38 -3.99 35.91
CA GLY A 25 -10.52 -4.98 34.86
C GLY A 25 -11.36 -4.53 33.68
N ARG A 26 -11.74 -3.26 33.62
CA ARG A 26 -12.55 -2.68 32.54
C ARG A 26 -11.71 -2.27 31.35
N ASP A 27 -12.32 -2.29 30.17
CA ASP A 27 -11.75 -1.68 28.98
C ASP A 27 -11.92 -0.15 29.00
N VAL A 28 -11.00 0.57 28.37
CA VAL A 28 -11.05 2.03 28.36
C VAL A 28 -10.93 2.55 26.92
N VAL A 29 -11.89 3.38 26.52
CA VAL A 29 -11.80 4.24 25.35
C VAL A 29 -11.38 5.61 25.84
N LEU A 30 -10.16 6.01 25.53
CA LEU A 30 -9.55 7.26 25.97
C LEU A 30 -9.57 8.30 24.86
N HIS A 31 -10.29 9.39 25.07
CA HIS A 31 -10.37 10.49 24.14
C HIS A 31 -9.77 11.76 24.73
N ALA A 32 -8.61 12.14 24.24
CA ALA A 32 -7.93 13.36 24.71
C ALA A 32 -7.06 13.96 23.60
N PRO A 33 -6.92 15.29 23.51
CA PRO A 33 -6.13 15.94 22.47
C PRO A 33 -4.69 15.46 22.38
N THR A 34 -4.04 15.73 21.24
CA THR A 34 -2.62 15.42 21.06
C THR A 34 -1.77 16.25 22.04
N GLY A 35 -0.77 15.62 22.66
CA GLY A 35 0.15 16.28 23.60
C GLY A 35 -0.34 16.33 25.05
N THR A 36 -1.56 15.84 25.39
CA THR A 36 -2.09 15.82 26.77
C THR A 36 -1.49 14.74 27.65
N GLY A 37 -0.76 13.78 27.10
CA GLY A 37 -0.16 12.69 27.87
C GLY A 37 -1.01 11.41 27.91
N LYS A 38 -1.72 11.07 26.83
CA LYS A 38 -2.44 9.79 26.71
C LYS A 38 -1.58 8.57 27.03
N THR A 39 -0.36 8.53 26.48
CA THR A 39 0.59 7.43 26.74
C THR A 39 0.92 7.27 28.24
N PHE A 40 0.92 8.35 29.00
CA PHE A 40 1.19 8.31 30.43
C PHE A 40 0.16 7.48 31.23
N VAL A 41 -1.08 7.38 30.75
CA VAL A 41 -2.10 6.48 31.34
C VAL A 41 -1.62 5.03 31.30
N PHE A 42 -1.10 4.60 30.14
CA PHE A 42 -0.53 3.25 29.99
C PHE A 42 0.71 3.09 30.90
N GLU A 43 1.62 4.06 30.89
CA GLU A 43 2.84 4.03 31.69
C GLU A 43 2.53 3.95 33.21
N LEU A 44 1.56 4.73 33.70
CA LEU A 44 1.08 4.67 35.08
C LEU A 44 0.45 3.33 35.45
N PHE A 45 -0.34 2.77 34.55
CA PHE A 45 -0.96 1.48 34.78
C PHE A 45 0.09 0.37 34.81
N PHE A 46 0.93 0.30 33.77
CA PHE A 46 1.88 -0.80 33.59
C PHE A 46 2.99 -0.80 34.65
N SER A 47 3.53 0.38 35.01
CA SER A 47 4.54 0.48 36.05
C SER A 47 4.09 0.05 37.45
N ARG A 48 2.79 0.17 37.73
CA ARG A 48 2.23 -0.15 39.05
C ARG A 48 1.60 -1.54 39.13
N CYS A 49 1.02 -2.02 38.04
CA CYS A 49 0.29 -3.30 38.01
C CYS A 49 1.10 -4.43 37.38
N GLY A 50 2.10 -4.12 36.58
CA GLY A 50 2.88 -5.12 35.84
C GLY A 50 2.02 -5.96 34.91
N GLY A 51 2.47 -7.19 34.67
CA GLY A 51 1.77 -8.17 33.82
C GLY A 51 2.24 -8.13 32.36
N LEU A 52 1.42 -8.70 31.45
CA LEU A 52 1.68 -8.71 30.01
C LEU A 52 0.95 -7.54 29.36
N ALA A 53 1.63 -6.84 28.48
CA ALA A 53 1.01 -5.80 27.67
C ALA A 53 1.54 -5.82 26.22
N THR A 54 0.63 -5.59 25.28
CA THR A 54 0.97 -5.34 23.88
C THR A 54 0.55 -3.91 23.54
N TYR A 55 1.51 -3.05 23.27
CA TYR A 55 1.28 -1.64 22.92
C TYR A 55 1.41 -1.47 21.41
N THR A 56 0.28 -1.26 20.73
CA THR A 56 0.31 -1.09 19.28
C THR A 56 0.26 0.38 18.87
N VAL A 57 1.09 0.69 17.87
CA VAL A 57 1.23 2.04 17.30
C VAL A 57 1.03 2.03 15.79
N PRO A 58 0.68 3.18 15.19
CA PRO A 58 0.38 3.27 13.77
C PRO A 58 1.53 2.97 12.82
N THR A 59 2.76 3.28 13.23
CA THR A 59 3.93 3.22 12.34
C THR A 59 5.12 2.54 13.00
N ARG A 60 5.98 1.93 12.17
CA ARG A 60 7.24 1.34 12.63
C ARG A 60 8.17 2.35 13.31
N ALA A 61 8.16 3.59 12.83
CA ALA A 61 8.96 4.66 13.43
C ALA A 61 8.55 4.90 14.87
N LEU A 62 7.24 5.06 15.12
CA LEU A 62 6.70 5.22 16.48
C LEU A 62 6.98 3.98 17.35
N ALA A 63 6.93 2.76 16.76
CA ALA A 63 7.28 1.55 17.49
C ALA A 63 8.75 1.55 17.94
N ASN A 64 9.65 1.90 17.04
CA ASN A 64 11.07 2.01 17.37
C ASN A 64 11.35 3.08 18.41
N ASP A 65 10.70 4.24 18.33
CA ASP A 65 10.85 5.32 19.30
C ASP A 65 10.36 4.90 20.70
N LYS A 66 9.17 4.30 20.77
CA LYS A 66 8.64 3.82 22.06
C LYS A 66 9.49 2.69 22.64
N TYR A 67 9.94 1.77 21.79
CA TYR A 67 10.86 0.72 22.21
C TYR A 67 12.16 1.29 22.79
N ALA A 68 12.79 2.23 22.07
CA ALA A 68 14.02 2.86 22.52
C ALA A 68 13.81 3.67 23.82
N GLN A 69 12.70 4.42 23.90
CA GLN A 69 12.33 5.18 25.08
C GLN A 69 12.23 4.27 26.31
N TRP A 70 11.35 3.27 26.28
CA TRP A 70 11.11 2.40 27.44
C TRP A 70 12.30 1.50 27.77
N LEU A 71 13.09 1.10 26.75
CA LEU A 71 14.34 0.39 27.00
C LEU A 71 15.34 1.28 27.77
N SER A 72 15.46 2.57 27.40
CA SER A 72 16.33 3.53 28.10
C SER A 72 15.82 3.86 29.51
N GLU A 73 14.53 3.72 29.77
CA GLU A 73 13.91 3.85 31.09
C GLU A 73 14.05 2.58 31.94
N GLY A 74 14.72 1.55 31.43
CA GLY A 74 14.99 0.29 32.14
C GLY A 74 13.85 -0.73 32.09
N TRP A 75 12.87 -0.56 31.20
CA TRP A 75 11.76 -1.50 31.09
C TRP A 75 12.16 -2.76 30.32
N ARG A 76 11.62 -3.90 30.72
CA ARG A 76 11.75 -5.15 29.95
C ARG A 76 10.79 -5.11 28.76
N VAL A 77 11.26 -4.64 27.63
CA VAL A 77 10.47 -4.39 26.44
C VAL A 77 10.96 -5.21 25.24
N GLY A 78 10.03 -5.69 24.45
CA GLY A 78 10.25 -6.29 23.14
C GLY A 78 9.66 -5.42 22.03
N ILE A 79 10.02 -5.71 20.78
CA ILE A 79 9.47 -5.05 19.62
C ILE A 79 9.07 -6.06 18.55
N SER A 80 7.89 -5.84 17.94
CA SER A 80 7.38 -6.64 16.82
C SER A 80 6.81 -5.71 15.74
N THR A 81 7.60 -5.49 14.70
CA THR A 81 7.20 -4.73 13.51
C THR A 81 7.44 -5.57 12.26
N GLY A 82 7.02 -5.10 11.08
CA GLY A 82 7.25 -5.82 9.84
C GLY A 82 8.73 -6.06 9.51
N ASP A 83 9.62 -5.27 10.08
CA ASP A 83 11.07 -5.27 9.83
C ASP A 83 11.91 -5.70 11.04
N ARG A 84 11.32 -5.71 12.24
CA ARG A 84 12.08 -5.97 13.48
C ARG A 84 11.28 -6.86 14.41
N LEU A 85 11.94 -7.91 14.95
CA LEU A 85 11.39 -8.78 15.97
C LEU A 85 12.49 -9.05 17.00
N GLU A 86 12.36 -8.48 18.19
CA GLU A 86 13.28 -8.65 19.29
C GLU A 86 12.51 -8.85 20.59
N ASN A 87 12.93 -9.78 21.40
CA ASN A 87 12.31 -10.12 22.68
C ASN A 87 10.78 -10.23 22.63
N PRO A 88 10.20 -11.07 21.73
CA PRO A 88 8.74 -11.13 21.53
C PRO A 88 7.97 -11.58 22.77
N ASP A 89 8.65 -12.25 23.72
CA ASP A 89 8.10 -12.74 24.97
C ASP A 89 8.32 -11.78 26.15
N ALA A 90 8.81 -10.57 25.89
CA ALA A 90 8.96 -9.56 26.93
C ALA A 90 7.59 -9.20 27.55
N PRO A 91 7.54 -8.82 28.83
CA PRO A 91 6.29 -8.39 29.48
C PRO A 91 5.57 -7.26 28.73
N LEU A 92 6.32 -6.32 28.17
CA LEU A 92 5.83 -5.28 27.29
C LEU A 92 6.31 -5.53 25.86
N LEU A 93 5.38 -5.70 24.95
CA LEU A 93 5.66 -5.81 23.51
C LEU A 93 5.16 -4.55 22.80
N VAL A 94 6.07 -3.77 22.22
CA VAL A 94 5.71 -2.67 21.32
C VAL A 94 5.57 -3.23 19.91
N ALA A 95 4.46 -2.92 19.24
CA ALA A 95 4.17 -3.56 17.96
C ALA A 95 3.41 -2.64 16.99
N THR A 96 3.40 -2.99 15.71
CA THR A 96 2.34 -2.55 14.81
C THR A 96 1.20 -3.57 14.85
N LEU A 97 -0.05 -3.11 14.72
CA LEU A 97 -1.23 -3.97 14.87
C LEU A 97 -1.20 -5.17 13.91
N GLU A 98 -0.71 -4.94 12.70
CA GLU A 98 -0.63 -5.95 11.65
C GLU A 98 0.24 -7.16 12.05
N THR A 99 1.26 -6.94 12.87
CA THR A 99 2.13 -8.04 13.34
C THR A 99 1.49 -8.87 14.46
N GLN A 100 0.47 -8.34 15.12
CA GLN A 100 -0.26 -9.02 16.19
C GLN A 100 -1.50 -9.78 15.70
N ARG A 101 -1.85 -9.61 14.44
CA ARG A 101 -3.04 -10.19 13.83
C ARG A 101 -3.14 -11.70 14.07
N GLU A 102 -2.05 -12.44 13.88
CA GLU A 102 -2.03 -13.89 14.10
C GLU A 102 -2.34 -14.28 15.54
N ARG A 103 -1.72 -13.59 16.48
CA ARG A 103 -1.95 -13.82 17.91
C ARG A 103 -3.37 -13.50 18.35
N ILE A 104 -3.99 -12.51 17.74
CA ILE A 104 -5.38 -12.13 18.01
C ILE A 104 -6.33 -13.18 17.44
N LEU A 105 -6.19 -13.52 16.16
CA LEU A 105 -7.08 -14.46 15.46
C LEU A 105 -6.98 -15.89 16.01
N SER A 106 -5.80 -16.31 16.47
CA SER A 106 -5.62 -17.61 17.16
C SER A 106 -6.07 -17.60 18.62
N GLY A 107 -6.53 -16.48 19.13
CA GLY A 107 -6.90 -16.36 20.55
C GLY A 107 -5.70 -16.37 21.51
N ALA A 108 -4.47 -16.21 21.01
CA ALA A 108 -3.26 -16.24 21.83
C ALA A 108 -2.89 -14.89 22.46
N ALA A 109 -3.61 -13.81 22.15
CA ALA A 109 -3.41 -12.51 22.80
C ALA A 109 -3.74 -12.58 24.29
N ARG A 110 -2.95 -11.93 25.14
CA ARG A 110 -3.07 -11.95 26.61
C ARG A 110 -2.74 -10.59 27.21
N GLY A 111 -3.22 -10.34 28.42
CA GLY A 111 -2.89 -9.15 29.20
C GLY A 111 -3.62 -7.90 28.75
N LEU A 112 -2.93 -6.76 28.77
CA LEU A 112 -3.46 -5.49 28.30
C LEU A 112 -3.08 -5.29 26.82
N PHE A 113 -4.07 -5.06 25.97
CA PHE A 113 -3.88 -4.70 24.58
C PHE A 113 -4.15 -3.21 24.39
N VAL A 114 -3.16 -2.47 23.91
CA VAL A 114 -3.27 -1.02 23.69
C VAL A 114 -3.30 -0.72 22.19
N ILE A 115 -4.32 0.04 21.78
CA ILE A 115 -4.41 0.57 20.41
C ILE A 115 -4.25 2.09 20.48
N ASP A 116 -3.05 2.54 20.14
CA ASP A 116 -2.78 3.96 20.01
C ASP A 116 -3.24 4.45 18.64
N GLU A 117 -3.86 5.63 18.61
CA GLU A 117 -4.45 6.25 17.42
C GLU A 117 -5.56 5.38 16.79
N TYR A 118 -6.59 5.01 17.58
CA TYR A 118 -7.67 4.13 17.11
C TYR A 118 -8.57 4.74 16.01
N GLN A 119 -8.42 6.03 15.67
CA GLN A 119 -9.08 6.60 14.49
C GLN A 119 -8.71 5.89 13.18
N LEU A 120 -7.63 5.08 13.18
CA LEU A 120 -7.29 4.20 12.07
C LEU A 120 -8.34 3.12 11.78
N LEU A 121 -9.32 2.90 12.65
CA LEU A 121 -10.53 2.13 12.35
C LEU A 121 -11.27 2.68 11.12
N GLY A 122 -11.28 3.99 10.90
CA GLY A 122 -11.87 4.64 9.72
C GLY A 122 -10.93 4.77 8.53
N ASP A 123 -9.70 4.25 8.59
CA ASP A 123 -8.76 4.31 7.48
C ASP A 123 -9.17 3.40 6.32
N SER A 124 -9.18 3.94 5.10
CA SER A 124 -9.63 3.23 3.91
C SER A 124 -8.78 2.00 3.54
N SER A 125 -7.56 1.89 4.06
CA SER A 125 -6.63 0.79 3.75
C SER A 125 -6.35 -0.14 4.93
N ARG A 126 -6.44 0.36 6.15
CA ARG A 126 -6.07 -0.34 7.38
C ARG A 126 -7.27 -0.60 8.30
N GLY A 127 -8.35 0.14 8.13
CA GLY A 127 -9.49 0.14 9.05
C GLY A 127 -10.09 -1.23 9.26
N ALA A 128 -10.27 -2.03 8.21
CA ALA A 128 -10.79 -3.38 8.31
C ALA A 128 -9.93 -4.30 9.21
N ALA A 129 -8.61 -4.14 9.17
CA ALA A 129 -7.70 -4.90 10.04
C ALA A 129 -7.80 -4.45 11.52
N TYR A 130 -7.97 -3.14 11.75
CA TYR A 130 -8.19 -2.59 13.09
C TYR A 130 -9.52 -3.04 13.67
N GLU A 131 -10.60 -2.93 12.90
CA GLU A 131 -11.94 -3.41 13.27
C GLU A 131 -11.92 -4.89 13.66
N THR A 132 -11.32 -5.70 12.78
CA THR A 132 -11.15 -7.15 12.99
C THR A 132 -10.36 -7.47 14.25
N ALA A 133 -9.26 -6.75 14.48
CA ALA A 133 -8.43 -6.98 15.67
C ALA A 133 -9.21 -6.73 16.96
N VAL A 134 -9.99 -5.65 17.03
CA VAL A 134 -10.83 -5.34 18.19
C VAL A 134 -11.95 -6.38 18.35
N ALA A 135 -12.65 -6.71 17.25
CA ALA A 135 -13.75 -7.66 17.26
C ALA A 135 -13.31 -9.10 17.64
N ALA A 136 -12.10 -9.50 17.25
CA ALA A 136 -11.55 -10.83 17.52
C ALA A 136 -10.75 -10.93 18.83
N LEU A 137 -10.47 -9.79 19.50
CA LEU A 137 -9.66 -9.80 20.72
C LEU A 137 -10.32 -10.65 21.80
N PRO A 138 -9.60 -11.62 22.43
CA PRO A 138 -10.16 -12.48 23.46
C PRO A 138 -10.76 -11.69 24.64
N ALA A 139 -11.84 -12.18 25.20
CA ALA A 139 -12.52 -11.53 26.33
C ALA A 139 -11.62 -11.36 27.57
N GLY A 140 -10.68 -12.28 27.79
CA GLY A 140 -9.69 -12.19 28.86
C GLY A 140 -8.57 -11.15 28.64
N CYS A 141 -8.51 -10.53 27.48
CA CYS A 141 -7.56 -9.50 27.15
C CYS A 141 -8.19 -8.13 27.40
N ARG A 142 -7.65 -7.32 28.31
CA ARG A 142 -8.13 -5.93 28.52
C ARG A 142 -7.74 -5.05 27.34
N LEU A 143 -8.54 -4.04 27.05
CA LEU A 143 -8.35 -3.15 25.92
C LEU A 143 -8.25 -1.69 26.39
N LEU A 144 -7.22 -0.99 25.92
CA LEU A 144 -7.08 0.46 26.03
C LEU A 144 -6.97 1.05 24.61
N MET A 145 -7.98 1.81 24.19
CA MET A 145 -8.00 2.51 22.90
C MET A 145 -7.79 4.00 23.13
N MET A 146 -6.84 4.60 22.43
CA MET A 146 -6.47 6.01 22.63
C MET A 146 -6.53 6.79 21.33
N SER A 147 -7.19 7.93 21.32
CA SER A 147 -7.23 8.89 20.22
C SER A 147 -7.58 10.29 20.71
N GLY A 148 -7.35 11.29 19.87
CA GLY A 148 -7.77 12.67 20.12
C GLY A 148 -8.44 13.32 18.91
N SER A 149 -8.70 12.55 17.84
CA SER A 149 -9.25 13.07 16.58
C SER A 149 -10.58 12.43 16.15
N VAL A 150 -11.19 11.62 17.03
CA VAL A 150 -12.48 10.95 16.78
C VAL A 150 -13.63 11.80 17.31
N GLY A 151 -14.65 12.06 16.48
CA GLY A 151 -15.82 12.88 16.84
C GLY A 151 -16.91 12.14 17.59
N ASN A 152 -16.90 10.80 17.59
CA ASN A 152 -17.91 9.95 18.23
C ASN A 152 -17.29 8.83 19.10
N PRO A 153 -16.47 9.16 20.11
CA PRO A 153 -15.83 8.14 20.95
C PRO A 153 -16.83 7.34 21.77
N SER A 154 -18.03 7.89 22.05
CA SER A 154 -19.15 7.16 22.68
C SER A 154 -19.61 5.95 21.85
N ASP A 155 -19.73 6.10 20.52
CA ASP A 155 -20.14 5.00 19.65
C ASP A 155 -19.14 3.82 19.71
N VAL A 156 -17.86 4.13 19.90
CA VAL A 156 -16.81 3.12 20.08
C VAL A 156 -16.97 2.39 21.41
N ALA A 157 -17.22 3.10 22.49
CA ALA A 157 -17.49 2.49 23.80
C ALA A 157 -18.76 1.63 23.79
N GLU A 158 -19.84 2.12 23.16
CA GLU A 158 -21.08 1.37 22.98
C GLU A 158 -20.88 0.11 22.12
N TRP A 159 -20.08 0.21 21.07
CA TRP A 159 -19.68 -0.96 20.26
C TRP A 159 -18.99 -2.02 21.10
N LEU A 160 -18.02 -1.64 21.92
CA LEU A 160 -17.32 -2.57 22.82
C LEU A 160 -18.30 -3.22 23.80
N CYS A 161 -19.22 -2.46 24.39
CA CYS A 161 -20.26 -3.00 25.26
C CYS A 161 -21.18 -3.98 24.51
N ARG A 162 -21.59 -3.64 23.27
CA ARG A 162 -22.43 -4.51 22.43
C ARG A 162 -21.78 -5.85 22.11
N ILE A 163 -20.46 -5.90 21.96
CA ILE A 163 -19.73 -7.16 21.72
C ILE A 163 -19.34 -7.89 23.00
N GLY A 164 -19.90 -7.49 24.13
CA GLY A 164 -19.76 -8.16 25.43
C GLY A 164 -18.56 -7.75 26.27
N ARG A 165 -17.99 -6.53 26.03
CA ARG A 165 -16.87 -5.98 26.81
C ARG A 165 -17.37 -4.93 27.81
N ASP A 166 -16.80 -4.88 29.01
CA ASP A 166 -17.10 -3.82 29.98
C ASP A 166 -16.21 -2.59 29.69
N ALA A 167 -16.65 -1.75 28.76
CA ALA A 167 -15.91 -0.59 28.31
C ALA A 167 -16.38 0.71 28.96
N ARG A 168 -15.45 1.62 29.23
CA ARG A 168 -15.73 2.97 29.75
C ARG A 168 -15.08 4.00 28.86
N LEU A 169 -15.82 5.07 28.58
CA LEU A 169 -15.28 6.25 27.92
C LEU A 169 -14.70 7.20 28.98
N VAL A 170 -13.44 7.55 28.81
CA VAL A 170 -12.77 8.59 29.60
C VAL A 170 -12.29 9.68 28.65
N GLY A 171 -12.56 10.91 28.96
CA GLY A 171 -12.24 12.03 28.06
C GLY A 171 -11.63 13.24 28.77
N CYS A 172 -10.85 13.99 27.99
CA CYS A 172 -10.39 15.33 28.34
C CYS A 172 -10.59 16.23 27.13
N GLY A 173 -11.28 17.35 27.31
CA GLY A 173 -11.53 18.32 26.23
C GLY A 173 -10.42 19.37 26.08
N GLU A 174 -9.60 19.55 27.10
CA GLU A 174 -8.63 20.65 27.16
C GLU A 174 -7.21 20.18 26.76
N ARG A 175 -6.53 21.07 26.04
CA ARG A 175 -5.12 20.87 25.72
C ARG A 175 -4.22 21.41 26.84
N ALA A 176 -3.11 20.71 27.05
CA ALA A 176 -2.10 21.16 28.01
C ALA A 176 -1.40 22.47 27.55
N VAL A 177 -1.29 22.70 26.26
CA VAL A 177 -0.80 23.94 25.65
C VAL A 177 -1.87 24.41 24.67
N PRO A 178 -2.51 25.57 24.88
CA PRO A 178 -3.50 26.09 23.93
C PRO A 178 -2.86 26.42 22.59
N ILE A 179 -3.65 26.38 21.51
CA ILE A 179 -3.18 26.73 20.17
C ILE A 179 -3.98 27.95 19.70
N ASP A 180 -3.26 28.97 19.31
CA ASP A 180 -3.83 30.19 18.73
C ASP A 180 -3.73 30.14 17.21
N GLY A 181 -4.84 30.43 16.52
CA GLY A 181 -4.89 30.56 15.08
C GLY A 181 -4.53 31.96 14.64
N ILE A 182 -3.49 32.09 13.80
CA ILE A 182 -3.01 33.37 13.30
C ILE A 182 -2.94 33.34 11.78
N CYS A 183 -3.37 34.41 11.10
CA CYS A 183 -3.13 34.57 9.68
C CYS A 183 -1.70 35.08 9.46
N ALA A 184 -1.02 34.55 8.44
CA ALA A 184 0.33 35.00 8.09
C ALA A 184 0.42 36.48 7.77
N ASP A 185 -0.67 37.10 7.30
CA ASP A 185 -0.75 38.54 7.03
C ASP A 185 -0.74 39.36 8.33
N ALA A 186 -1.19 38.80 9.43
CA ALA A 186 -1.19 39.44 10.74
C ALA A 186 0.16 39.36 11.48
N LEU A 187 1.15 38.69 10.93
CA LEU A 187 2.51 38.69 11.48
C LEU A 187 3.14 40.07 11.33
N PRO A 188 4.01 40.50 12.27
CA PRO A 188 4.64 41.81 12.22
C PRO A 188 5.45 41.99 10.93
N GLU A 189 5.62 43.23 10.50
CA GLU A 189 6.48 43.53 9.35
C GLU A 189 7.95 43.21 9.65
N ILE A 190 8.73 42.87 8.62
CA ILE A 190 10.13 42.53 8.78
C ILE A 190 10.91 43.81 9.12
N SER A 191 11.57 43.84 10.26
CA SER A 191 12.50 44.88 10.64
C SER A 191 13.87 44.74 9.97
N ALA A 192 14.24 43.51 9.54
CA ALA A 192 15.53 43.25 8.89
C ALA A 192 15.48 43.48 7.37
N ARG A 193 16.19 44.47 6.88
CA ARG A 193 16.46 44.63 5.46
C ARG A 193 17.31 43.47 4.96
N GLY A 194 16.81 42.68 3.98
CA GLY A 194 17.64 41.69 3.29
C GLY A 194 17.08 40.28 3.19
N VAL A 195 15.99 39.90 3.87
CA VAL A 195 15.38 38.56 3.72
C VAL A 195 14.51 38.56 2.47
N ARG A 196 14.87 37.69 1.50
CA ARG A 196 14.14 37.57 0.23
C ARG A 196 13.36 36.26 0.16
N GLY A 197 12.21 36.32 -0.53
CA GLY A 197 11.37 35.15 -0.78
C GLY A 197 10.24 34.98 0.23
N PHE A 198 9.19 34.30 -0.23
CA PHE A 198 7.95 34.13 0.51
C PHE A 198 8.16 33.39 1.85
N TRP A 199 8.75 32.21 1.82
CA TRP A 199 8.95 31.37 3.00
C TRP A 199 9.92 31.98 4.03
N PRO A 200 11.11 32.50 3.60
CA PRO A 200 12.00 33.17 4.54
C PRO A 200 11.37 34.38 5.22
N SER A 201 10.58 35.18 4.48
CA SER A 201 9.85 36.31 5.02
C SER A 201 8.88 35.90 6.13
N ILE A 202 8.04 34.88 5.89
CA ILE A 202 7.09 34.38 6.90
C ILE A 202 7.83 33.87 8.14
N VAL A 203 8.85 33.01 7.94
CA VAL A 203 9.59 32.45 9.08
C VAL A 203 10.34 33.52 9.86
N GLN A 204 10.87 34.55 9.20
CA GLN A 204 11.54 35.67 9.88
C GLN A 204 10.55 36.51 10.70
N ARG A 205 9.39 36.86 10.10
CA ARG A 205 8.32 37.61 10.81
C ARG A 205 7.83 36.82 12.02
N ALA A 206 7.63 35.51 11.89
CA ALA A 206 7.25 34.65 12.98
C ALA A 206 8.36 34.53 14.05
N ALA A 207 9.63 34.55 13.65
CA ALA A 207 10.74 34.55 14.60
C ALA A 207 10.84 35.84 15.40
N GLU A 208 10.57 37.01 14.79
CA GLU A 208 10.50 38.30 15.45
C GLU A 208 9.32 38.39 16.43
N ALA A 209 8.24 37.66 16.17
CA ALA A 209 7.10 37.52 17.08
C ALA A 209 7.29 36.38 18.13
N ASP A 210 8.48 35.90 18.31
CA ASP A 210 8.81 34.78 19.22
C ASP A 210 7.96 33.49 18.96
N MET A 211 7.60 33.22 17.69
CA MET A 211 6.80 32.04 17.30
C MET A 211 7.65 30.88 16.75
N CYS A 212 8.99 30.99 16.81
CA CYS A 212 9.87 29.87 16.46
C CYS A 212 10.20 29.00 17.69
N PRO A 213 10.53 27.70 17.51
CA PRO A 213 10.77 26.97 16.27
C PRO A 213 9.48 26.58 15.53
N MET A 214 9.59 26.38 14.21
CA MET A 214 8.46 26.21 13.31
C MET A 214 8.49 24.89 12.55
N LEU A 215 7.32 24.25 12.41
CA LEU A 215 7.10 23.09 11.55
C LEU A 215 6.24 23.51 10.34
N ILE A 216 6.77 23.31 9.14
CA ILE A 216 6.08 23.62 7.88
C ILE A 216 5.74 22.30 7.19
N PHE A 217 4.46 22.06 6.88
CA PHE A 217 4.03 20.93 6.11
C PHE A 217 3.91 21.29 4.64
N ALA A 218 4.73 20.64 3.78
CA ALA A 218 4.76 20.85 2.34
C ALA A 218 4.06 19.69 1.59
N PRO A 219 3.40 19.94 0.44
CA PRO A 219 2.63 18.93 -0.28
C PRO A 219 3.50 17.83 -0.91
N LYS A 220 4.72 18.15 -1.35
CA LYS A 220 5.64 17.25 -2.04
C LYS A 220 7.02 17.23 -1.42
N ARG A 221 7.79 16.17 -1.66
CA ARG A 221 9.20 16.05 -1.20
C ARG A 221 10.07 17.18 -1.74
N ARG A 222 9.97 17.45 -3.05
CA ARG A 222 10.74 18.53 -3.71
C ARG A 222 10.42 19.89 -3.11
N ASP A 223 9.16 20.14 -2.77
CA ASP A 223 8.75 21.39 -2.14
C ASP A 223 9.35 21.50 -0.73
N ALA A 224 9.35 20.40 0.03
CA ALA A 224 9.96 20.39 1.37
C ALA A 224 11.47 20.67 1.31
N GLU A 225 12.18 20.08 0.37
CA GLU A 225 13.61 20.33 0.15
C GLU A 225 13.85 21.77 -0.33
N ALA A 226 13.10 22.25 -1.32
CA ALA A 226 13.23 23.59 -1.87
C ALA A 226 12.95 24.68 -0.81
N ILE A 227 11.89 24.53 -0.03
CA ILE A 227 11.57 25.44 1.07
C ILE A 227 12.70 25.43 2.10
N ALA A 228 13.18 24.28 2.53
CA ALA A 228 14.26 24.16 3.50
C ALA A 228 15.56 24.82 2.98
N CYS A 229 15.90 24.62 1.70
CA CYS A 229 17.04 25.28 1.07
C CYS A 229 16.88 26.80 1.02
N SER A 230 15.70 27.30 0.64
CA SER A 230 15.39 28.73 0.63
C SER A 230 15.48 29.35 2.02
N LEU A 231 14.97 28.68 3.06
CA LEU A 231 15.10 29.13 4.45
C LEU A 231 16.56 29.19 4.87
N ALA A 232 17.34 28.17 4.53
CA ALA A 232 18.75 28.13 4.89
C ALA A 232 19.60 29.18 4.16
N SER A 233 19.26 29.57 2.93
CA SER A 233 20.02 30.59 2.19
C SER A 233 19.70 32.01 2.69
N GLU A 234 18.46 32.32 3.00
CA GLU A 234 17.99 33.68 3.20
C GLU A 234 17.83 34.06 4.68
N LEU A 235 17.56 33.11 5.58
CA LEU A 235 17.40 33.45 6.99
C LEU A 235 18.73 33.81 7.66
N PRO A 236 18.75 34.86 8.50
CA PRO A 236 19.92 35.17 9.31
C PRO A 236 20.27 33.98 10.24
N CYS A 237 21.53 33.59 10.21
CA CYS A 237 22.04 32.56 11.09
C CYS A 237 22.97 33.22 12.13
N GLY A 238 22.53 33.29 13.39
CA GLY A 238 23.39 33.78 14.47
C GLY A 238 24.49 32.72 14.77
N ASP A 239 24.08 31.58 15.30
CA ASP A 239 25.02 30.51 15.66
C ASP A 239 24.80 29.26 14.80
N PHE A 240 25.86 28.75 14.24
CA PHE A 240 25.85 27.47 13.54
C PHE A 240 25.73 26.29 14.51
N LEU A 241 24.86 25.33 14.19
CA LEU A 241 24.76 24.10 14.96
C LEU A 241 26.03 23.27 14.76
N LYS A 242 26.72 22.95 15.83
CA LYS A 242 27.87 22.04 15.80
C LYS A 242 27.38 20.60 15.72
N LEU A 243 27.66 19.92 14.62
CA LEU A 243 27.30 18.53 14.39
C LEU A 243 28.51 17.63 14.72
N PRO A 244 28.33 16.53 15.46
CA PRO A 244 29.34 15.48 15.56
C PRO A 244 29.69 14.93 14.18
N ARG A 245 30.94 14.55 13.95
CA ARG A 245 31.42 14.02 12.64
C ARG A 245 30.58 12.86 12.14
N GLU A 246 30.13 11.99 13.03
CA GLU A 246 29.27 10.84 12.71
C GLU A 246 27.90 11.28 12.20
N ALA A 247 27.28 12.26 12.87
CA ALA A 247 25.98 12.82 12.46
C ALA A 247 26.12 13.58 11.13
N GLU A 248 27.22 14.31 10.94
CA GLU A 248 27.50 15.02 9.68
C GLU A 248 27.66 14.07 8.51
N SER A 249 28.45 13.01 8.67
CA SER A 249 28.64 11.96 7.66
C SER A 249 27.32 11.23 7.34
N ALA A 250 26.56 10.89 8.36
CA ALA A 250 25.30 10.17 8.19
C ALA A 250 24.21 11.03 7.55
N ALA A 251 24.16 12.33 7.87
CA ALA A 251 23.22 13.27 7.25
C ALA A 251 23.46 13.42 5.72
N GLY A 252 24.70 13.37 5.30
CA GLY A 252 25.13 13.66 3.93
C GLY A 252 25.24 15.17 3.67
N GLY A 253 25.83 15.54 2.54
CA GLY A 253 26.25 16.92 2.29
C GLY A 253 25.14 17.97 2.37
N GLU A 254 24.00 17.74 1.75
CA GLU A 254 22.91 18.73 1.71
C GLU A 254 22.20 18.88 3.06
N LEU A 255 21.73 17.77 3.65
CA LEU A 255 21.05 17.82 4.95
C LEU A 255 21.98 18.33 6.05
N SER A 256 23.25 17.96 6.02
CA SER A 256 24.26 18.47 6.97
C SER A 256 24.42 19.99 6.87
N ARG A 257 24.50 20.54 5.64
CA ARG A 257 24.58 21.98 5.42
C ARG A 257 23.36 22.72 6.00
N LEU A 258 22.17 22.17 5.81
CA LEU A 258 20.92 22.75 6.33
C LEU A 258 20.87 22.68 7.87
N LEU A 259 21.23 21.52 8.44
CA LEU A 259 21.26 21.33 9.89
C LEU A 259 22.21 22.32 10.59
N LYS A 260 23.40 22.57 10.01
CA LYS A 260 24.33 23.60 10.52
C LYS A 260 23.67 24.97 10.63
N ARG A 261 22.73 25.28 9.72
CA ARG A 261 21.93 26.51 9.77
C ARG A 261 20.63 26.39 10.59
N ARG A 262 20.49 25.31 11.37
CA ARG A 262 19.32 25.02 12.22
C ARG A 262 18.02 24.82 11.41
N ILE A 263 18.14 24.39 10.15
CA ILE A 263 17.02 24.06 9.26
C ILE A 263 17.12 22.58 8.89
N ALA A 264 15.98 21.93 8.72
CA ALA A 264 15.94 20.57 8.19
C ALA A 264 14.72 20.33 7.31
N PHE A 265 14.79 19.34 6.44
CA PHE A 265 13.62 18.75 5.80
C PHE A 265 13.38 17.32 6.32
N HIS A 266 12.12 16.88 6.26
CA HIS A 266 11.69 15.59 6.78
C HIS A 266 10.66 14.95 5.83
N HIS A 267 11.02 13.88 5.15
CA HIS A 267 10.13 13.16 4.24
C HIS A 267 10.52 11.68 4.10
N SER A 268 9.63 10.87 3.53
CA SER A 268 9.80 9.42 3.40
C SER A 268 10.93 8.98 2.43
N GLY A 269 11.52 9.89 1.66
CA GLY A 269 12.71 9.64 0.83
C GLY A 269 14.01 9.56 1.64
N LEU A 270 14.03 10.11 2.87
CA LEU A 270 15.14 9.93 3.79
C LEU A 270 15.12 8.53 4.41
N THR A 271 16.31 8.00 4.72
CA THR A 271 16.43 6.75 5.50
C THR A 271 15.83 6.92 6.89
N ALA A 272 15.43 5.82 7.53
CA ALA A 272 14.91 5.82 8.90
C ALA A 272 15.89 6.49 9.89
N PHE A 273 17.18 6.19 9.76
CA PHE A 273 18.21 6.80 10.60
C PHE A 273 18.30 8.34 10.42
N ARG A 274 18.26 8.85 9.20
CA ARG A 274 18.27 10.30 8.94
C ARG A 274 17.05 10.99 9.49
N ARG A 275 15.88 10.36 9.42
CA ARG A 275 14.64 10.91 9.97
C ARG A 275 14.67 10.92 11.50
N ALA A 276 14.65 9.74 12.11
CA ALA A 276 14.51 9.58 13.56
C ALA A 276 15.81 9.91 14.32
N GLY A 277 16.95 9.39 13.83
CA GLY A 277 18.23 9.53 14.52
C GLY A 277 18.88 10.92 14.38
N ILE A 278 18.51 11.69 13.36
CA ILE A 278 19.09 13.02 13.13
C ILE A 278 18.01 14.09 13.22
N VAL A 279 17.11 14.19 12.25
CA VAL A 279 16.17 15.33 12.15
C VAL A 279 15.26 15.41 13.38
N GLU A 280 14.59 14.33 13.76
CA GLU A 280 13.67 14.32 14.89
C GLU A 280 14.39 14.48 16.22
N LYS A 281 15.62 13.96 16.35
CA LYS A 281 16.47 14.15 17.52
C LYS A 281 16.74 15.64 17.76
N TYR A 282 17.30 16.35 16.76
CA TYR A 282 17.62 17.77 16.90
C TYR A 282 16.36 18.64 17.00
N ALA A 283 15.24 18.22 16.43
CA ALA A 283 13.97 18.91 16.62
C ALA A 283 13.45 18.81 18.05
N ARG A 284 13.51 17.63 18.67
CA ARG A 284 13.14 17.40 20.09
C ARG A 284 14.04 18.13 21.07
N GLU A 285 15.33 18.20 20.80
CA GLU A 285 16.30 18.96 21.57
C GLU A 285 16.08 20.48 21.47
N GLY A 286 15.27 20.93 20.48
CA GLY A 286 15.03 22.34 20.24
C GLY A 286 16.18 23.05 19.52
N ALA A 287 17.07 22.27 18.91
CA ALA A 287 18.24 22.79 18.22
C ALA A 287 17.91 23.39 16.84
N LEU A 288 16.73 23.07 16.28
CA LEU A 288 16.31 23.54 14.96
C LEU A 288 15.38 24.73 15.04
N LYS A 289 15.57 25.72 14.17
CA LYS A 289 14.71 26.90 14.00
C LYS A 289 13.47 26.58 13.15
N ALA A 290 13.64 25.76 12.11
CA ALA A 290 12.53 25.29 11.30
C ALA A 290 12.77 23.85 10.76
N VAL A 291 11.68 23.11 10.64
CA VAL A 291 11.65 21.82 9.96
C VAL A 291 10.56 21.85 8.89
N VAL A 292 10.88 21.44 7.68
CA VAL A 292 9.93 21.32 6.58
C VAL A 292 9.63 19.85 6.34
N ALA A 293 8.43 19.41 6.68
CA ALA A 293 8.00 18.01 6.55
C ALA A 293 6.99 17.85 5.41
N THR A 294 6.92 16.66 4.82
CA THR A 294 5.83 16.37 3.88
C THR A 294 4.54 16.05 4.62
N THR A 295 3.43 16.54 4.08
CA THR A 295 2.08 16.39 4.63
C THR A 295 1.69 14.92 4.89
N GLY A 296 2.05 14.00 4.00
CA GLY A 296 1.78 12.56 4.17
C GLY A 296 2.47 11.91 5.38
N LEU A 297 3.34 12.64 6.10
CA LEU A 297 3.96 12.23 7.36
C LEU A 297 3.33 12.92 8.58
N GLY A 298 2.29 13.71 8.40
CA GLY A 298 1.69 14.51 9.50
C GLY A 298 1.36 13.69 10.75
N ALA A 299 0.84 12.49 10.59
CA ALA A 299 0.57 11.55 11.68
C ALA A 299 1.84 10.85 12.22
N GLY A 300 2.94 10.82 11.44
CA GLY A 300 4.17 10.09 11.78
C GLY A 300 5.30 10.95 12.35
N VAL A 301 5.14 12.27 12.41
CA VAL A 301 6.13 13.17 13.01
C VAL A 301 6.07 13.07 14.53
N ASN A 302 7.18 12.66 15.16
CA ASN A 302 7.22 12.42 16.62
C ASN A 302 7.89 13.59 17.39
N PHE A 303 7.60 14.82 17.00
CA PHE A 303 8.04 16.00 17.72
C PHE A 303 7.01 17.13 17.56
N SER A 304 7.07 18.11 18.46
CA SER A 304 6.26 19.33 18.42
C SER A 304 7.16 20.54 18.30
N MET A 305 6.68 21.54 17.61
CA MET A 305 7.31 22.85 17.46
C MET A 305 6.39 23.92 18.05
N ARG A 306 6.89 25.11 18.29
CA ARG A 306 6.06 26.20 18.81
C ARG A 306 4.98 26.59 17.82
N SER A 307 5.32 26.66 16.54
CA SER A 307 4.36 26.99 15.48
C SER A 307 4.27 25.92 14.40
N VAL A 308 3.12 25.85 13.75
CA VAL A 308 2.85 24.97 12.61
C VAL A 308 2.25 25.79 11.45
N ILE A 309 2.77 25.57 10.24
CA ILE A 309 2.18 26.03 8.98
C ILE A 309 1.87 24.84 8.10
N ILE A 310 0.73 24.86 7.44
CA ILE A 310 0.36 23.91 6.40
C ILE A 310 0.35 24.67 5.07
N ALA A 311 1.26 24.29 4.15
CA ALA A 311 1.52 25.05 2.94
C ALA A 311 0.39 24.93 1.91
N ASP A 312 -0.33 23.82 1.87
CA ASP A 312 -1.37 23.59 0.87
C ASP A 312 -2.51 22.73 1.46
N ARG A 313 -3.69 22.85 0.86
CA ARG A 313 -4.86 22.00 1.15
C ARG A 313 -4.78 20.61 0.57
N GLU A 314 -3.96 20.44 -0.46
CA GLU A 314 -3.75 19.18 -1.15
C GLU A 314 -2.35 18.64 -0.94
N TYR A 315 -2.22 17.33 -0.99
CA TYR A 315 -0.93 16.67 -0.99
C TYR A 315 -0.91 15.49 -1.96
N GLU A 316 0.26 15.23 -2.51
CA GLU A 316 0.45 14.14 -3.47
C GLU A 316 0.45 12.79 -2.78
N THR A 317 -0.40 11.90 -3.27
CA THR A 317 -0.38 10.47 -2.95
C THR A 317 -0.04 9.65 -4.20
N PRO A 318 0.32 8.38 -4.06
CA PRO A 318 0.51 7.49 -5.22
C PRO A 318 -0.73 7.40 -6.13
N ASP A 319 -1.91 7.70 -5.59
CA ASP A 319 -3.20 7.65 -6.30
C ASP A 319 -3.62 9.00 -6.91
N GLY A 320 -2.80 10.04 -6.73
CA GLY A 320 -3.06 11.40 -7.17
C GLY A 320 -3.18 12.39 -6.00
N PRO A 321 -3.49 13.65 -6.29
CA PRO A 321 -3.69 14.67 -5.27
C PRO A 321 -4.88 14.31 -4.37
N LYS A 322 -4.72 14.53 -3.08
CA LYS A 322 -5.73 14.29 -2.04
C LYS A 322 -5.88 15.51 -1.17
N LEU A 323 -7.13 15.90 -0.92
CA LEU A 323 -7.45 16.96 0.05
C LEU A 323 -7.19 16.50 1.48
N LEU A 324 -6.64 17.39 2.28
CA LEU A 324 -6.48 17.21 3.72
C LEU A 324 -7.85 17.16 4.42
N ARG A 325 -8.05 16.10 5.18
CA ARG A 325 -9.25 15.95 6.01
C ARG A 325 -9.15 16.78 7.29
N PRO A 326 -10.28 17.13 7.91
CA PRO A 326 -10.29 17.90 9.17
C PRO A 326 -9.52 17.24 10.32
N ASP A 327 -9.55 15.90 10.42
CA ASP A 327 -8.80 15.15 11.43
C ASP A 327 -7.28 15.13 11.14
N GLU A 328 -6.88 15.11 9.88
CA GLU A 328 -5.47 15.25 9.47
C GLU A 328 -4.95 16.67 9.84
N LEU A 329 -5.75 17.71 9.56
CA LEU A 329 -5.44 19.08 10.00
C LEU A 329 -5.30 19.19 11.52
N LEU A 330 -6.21 18.54 12.26
CA LEU A 330 -6.17 18.53 13.72
C LEU A 330 -4.88 17.87 14.25
N GLN A 331 -4.45 16.77 13.66
CA GLN A 331 -3.20 16.11 14.02
C GLN A 331 -1.97 16.95 13.68
N MET A 332 -1.98 17.63 12.52
CA MET A 332 -0.87 18.46 12.08
C MET A 332 -0.76 19.74 12.92
N TYR A 333 -1.84 20.50 13.10
CA TYR A 333 -1.85 21.65 13.99
C TYR A 333 -1.65 21.25 15.46
N GLY A 334 -2.05 20.02 15.81
CA GLY A 334 -1.78 19.43 17.12
C GLY A 334 -0.31 19.29 17.46
N ARG A 335 0.61 19.48 16.51
CA ARG A 335 2.05 19.57 16.75
C ARG A 335 2.53 20.97 17.16
N ALA A 336 1.63 21.95 17.19
CA ALA A 336 1.93 23.28 17.73
C ALA A 336 1.90 23.27 19.26
N GLY A 337 2.88 23.95 19.87
CA GLY A 337 3.03 24.05 21.32
C GLY A 337 3.77 22.85 21.93
N ARG A 338 4.85 23.11 22.63
CA ARG A 338 5.68 22.11 23.32
C ARG A 338 5.35 22.11 24.81
N ARG A 339 4.80 21.03 25.34
CA ARG A 339 4.45 20.90 26.76
C ARG A 339 5.69 21.15 27.64
N GLY A 340 5.52 22.03 28.63
CA GLY A 340 6.58 22.40 29.57
C GLY A 340 7.64 23.38 29.02
N LYS A 341 7.48 23.82 27.75
CA LYS A 341 8.38 24.80 27.12
C LYS A 341 7.63 26.03 26.62
N ASP A 342 6.42 25.89 26.11
CA ASP A 342 5.63 26.96 25.51
C ASP A 342 4.35 27.22 26.32
N ALA A 343 3.99 28.47 26.53
CA ALA A 343 2.71 28.85 27.13
C ALA A 343 1.56 28.72 26.14
N ALA A 344 1.82 28.97 24.84
CA ALA A 344 0.90 28.78 23.74
C ALA A 344 1.62 28.25 22.50
N GLY A 345 0.92 27.50 21.67
CA GLY A 345 1.33 27.08 20.31
C GLY A 345 0.62 27.92 19.26
N TYR A 346 1.14 28.01 18.05
CA TYR A 346 0.56 28.84 17.00
C TYR A 346 0.30 28.02 15.73
N ALA A 347 -0.94 28.07 15.25
CA ALA A 347 -1.34 27.55 13.95
C ALA A 347 -1.39 28.73 12.96
N ILE A 348 -0.35 28.86 12.13
CA ILE A 348 -0.24 29.97 11.20
C ILE A 348 -0.86 29.56 9.87
N SER A 349 -1.93 30.20 9.45
CA SER A 349 -2.61 29.96 8.18
C SER A 349 -2.11 30.93 7.11
N LEU A 350 -1.87 30.39 5.90
CA LEU A 350 -1.57 31.21 4.72
C LEU A 350 -2.89 31.76 4.13
N PRO A 351 -2.85 32.87 3.38
CA PRO A 351 -4.02 33.36 2.66
C PRO A 351 -4.62 32.27 1.76
N GLY A 352 -5.91 31.94 1.95
CA GLY A 352 -6.57 30.85 1.22
C GLY A 352 -6.14 29.44 1.59
N GLY A 353 -5.17 29.26 2.48
CA GLY A 353 -4.70 27.98 2.98
C GLY A 353 -5.59 27.36 4.07
N PRO A 354 -5.22 26.17 4.59
CA PRO A 354 -5.87 25.57 5.75
C PRO A 354 -5.76 26.43 6.99
N SER A 355 -6.79 26.42 7.82
CA SER A 355 -6.84 27.16 9.07
C SER A 355 -7.16 26.27 10.27
N LEU A 356 -6.84 26.74 11.48
CA LEU A 356 -7.15 26.00 12.71
C LEU A 356 -8.65 25.75 12.90
N SER A 357 -9.52 26.64 12.43
CA SER A 357 -10.97 26.47 12.50
C SER A 357 -11.51 25.29 11.68
N GLN A 358 -10.76 24.81 10.68
CA GLN A 358 -11.08 23.63 9.87
C GLN A 358 -10.59 22.33 10.53
N ALA A 359 -9.69 22.43 11.49
CA ALA A 359 -9.12 21.31 12.23
C ALA A 359 -10.10 20.83 13.31
N ARG A 360 -10.80 19.74 13.04
CA ARG A 360 -11.80 19.20 13.96
C ARG A 360 -11.80 17.67 13.95
N PRO A 361 -12.24 17.04 15.04
CA PRO A 361 -12.49 15.60 15.05
C PRO A 361 -13.49 15.21 13.97
N VAL A 362 -13.31 14.02 13.41
CA VAL A 362 -14.18 13.45 12.37
C VAL A 362 -14.91 12.24 12.96
N PHE A 363 -16.18 12.09 12.58
CA PHE A 363 -16.93 10.92 12.96
C PHE A 363 -16.27 9.67 12.38
N LEU A 364 -16.02 8.71 13.24
CA LEU A 364 -15.49 7.42 12.88
C LEU A 364 -16.60 6.61 12.22
N GLU A 365 -16.38 6.24 10.99
CA GLU A 365 -17.24 5.34 10.25
C GLU A 365 -16.54 4.01 10.05
N ARG A 366 -17.34 2.96 9.88
CA ARG A 366 -16.82 1.64 9.56
C ARG A 366 -16.11 1.66 8.20
N PRO A 367 -15.03 0.85 8.02
CA PRO A 367 -14.41 0.64 6.70
C PRO A 367 -15.43 0.18 5.66
N ALA A 368 -15.21 0.59 4.40
CA ALA A 368 -16.11 0.27 3.28
C ALA A 368 -16.12 -1.24 2.91
N PHE A 369 -15.24 -2.04 3.49
CA PHE A 369 -15.11 -3.48 3.21
C PHE A 369 -14.69 -4.24 4.47
N GLU A 370 -14.99 -5.53 4.51
CA GLU A 370 -14.63 -6.46 5.59
C GLU A 370 -13.21 -6.99 5.40
N ASP A 371 -12.61 -7.45 6.50
CA ASP A 371 -11.37 -8.22 6.47
C ASP A 371 -11.62 -9.67 6.02
N TRP A 372 -11.74 -9.89 4.71
CA TRP A 372 -12.00 -11.20 4.12
C TRP A 372 -11.01 -12.28 4.56
N PRO A 373 -9.67 -12.02 4.56
CA PRO A 373 -8.73 -13.01 5.05
C PRO A 373 -9.01 -13.50 6.48
N ALA A 374 -9.43 -12.60 7.38
CA ALA A 374 -9.76 -12.97 8.75
C ALA A 374 -11.05 -13.78 8.83
N ILE A 375 -12.10 -13.34 8.13
CA ILE A 375 -13.39 -14.05 8.12
C ILE A 375 -13.21 -15.44 7.52
N LEU A 376 -12.47 -15.60 6.45
CA LEU A 376 -12.18 -16.90 5.84
C LEU A 376 -11.42 -17.83 6.81
N ARG A 377 -10.47 -17.31 7.59
CA ARG A 377 -9.79 -18.10 8.64
C ARG A 377 -10.73 -18.55 9.75
N ILE A 378 -11.62 -17.67 10.19
CA ILE A 378 -12.65 -18.02 11.18
C ILE A 378 -13.55 -19.14 10.62
N MET A 379 -13.93 -19.06 9.35
CA MET A 379 -14.67 -20.13 8.68
C MET A 379 -13.90 -21.45 8.65
N ASP A 380 -12.60 -21.41 8.32
CA ASP A 380 -11.76 -22.61 8.21
C ASP A 380 -11.60 -23.33 9.56
N SER A 381 -11.64 -22.57 10.66
CA SER A 381 -11.55 -23.12 12.04
C SER A 381 -12.89 -23.55 12.66
N ALA A 382 -14.02 -23.28 12.00
CA ALA A 382 -15.35 -23.37 12.60
C ALA A 382 -16.06 -24.73 12.44
N GLY A 383 -15.38 -25.74 11.88
CA GLY A 383 -15.96 -27.06 11.66
C GLY A 383 -16.08 -27.47 10.20
N ASP A 384 -16.67 -28.64 9.95
CA ASP A 384 -16.65 -29.26 8.63
C ASP A 384 -17.90 -29.01 7.79
N SER A 385 -19.00 -28.59 8.43
CA SER A 385 -20.25 -28.37 7.70
C SER A 385 -20.32 -26.95 7.09
N PRO A 386 -20.95 -26.79 5.92
CA PRO A 386 -21.20 -25.48 5.32
C PRO A 386 -21.97 -24.52 6.25
N ARG A 387 -22.89 -25.08 7.03
CA ARG A 387 -23.73 -24.31 7.96
C ARG A 387 -22.90 -23.74 9.12
N GLU A 388 -22.00 -24.54 9.70
CA GLU A 388 -21.12 -24.09 10.79
C GLU A 388 -20.17 -22.99 10.29
N ARG A 389 -19.56 -23.15 9.12
CA ARG A 389 -18.68 -22.17 8.52
C ARG A 389 -19.38 -20.84 8.25
N ALA A 390 -20.57 -20.88 7.65
CA ALA A 390 -21.37 -19.69 7.41
C ALA A 390 -21.79 -19.01 8.71
N ALA A 391 -22.29 -19.78 9.68
CA ALA A 391 -22.72 -19.27 10.98
C ALA A 391 -21.57 -18.60 11.76
N ALA A 392 -20.37 -19.17 11.72
CA ALA A 392 -19.19 -18.57 12.35
C ALA A 392 -18.80 -17.23 11.73
N ALA A 393 -18.80 -17.14 10.39
CA ALA A 393 -18.54 -15.89 9.68
C ALA A 393 -19.59 -14.81 10.01
N GLU A 394 -20.87 -15.17 9.98
CA GLU A 394 -21.97 -14.26 10.31
C GLU A 394 -21.93 -13.82 11.78
N ALA A 395 -21.64 -14.75 12.70
CA ALA A 395 -21.47 -14.45 14.12
C ALA A 395 -20.30 -13.46 14.34
N PHE A 396 -19.21 -13.62 13.60
CA PHE A 396 -18.11 -12.68 13.64
C PHE A 396 -18.50 -11.30 13.07
N CYS A 397 -19.23 -11.25 11.96
CA CYS A 397 -19.71 -10.00 11.37
C CYS A 397 -20.63 -9.20 12.33
N LYS A 398 -21.39 -9.86 13.20
CA LYS A 398 -22.18 -9.21 14.25
C LYS A 398 -21.32 -8.48 15.29
N ARG A 399 -20.04 -8.82 15.40
CA ARG A 399 -19.10 -8.17 16.31
C ARG A 399 -18.40 -6.94 15.70
N LEU A 400 -18.57 -6.67 14.41
CA LEU A 400 -17.94 -5.54 13.73
C LEU A 400 -18.55 -4.20 14.16
N PHE A 401 -17.85 -3.09 13.90
CA PHE A 401 -18.27 -1.73 14.22
C PHE A 401 -19.41 -1.27 13.29
N SER A 402 -20.55 -1.93 13.40
CA SER A 402 -21.76 -1.62 12.64
C SER A 402 -23.00 -1.92 13.46
N LYS A 403 -24.00 -1.05 13.37
CA LYS A 403 -25.32 -1.30 13.96
C LYS A 403 -26.07 -2.39 13.21
N VAL A 404 -25.85 -2.48 11.89
CA VAL A 404 -26.39 -3.54 11.04
C VAL A 404 -25.23 -4.40 10.57
N PRO A 405 -25.17 -5.68 10.94
CA PRO A 405 -24.11 -6.57 10.49
C PRO A 405 -24.05 -6.66 8.97
N PRO A 406 -22.85 -6.71 8.35
CA PRO A 406 -22.74 -6.93 6.93
C PRO A 406 -23.36 -8.28 6.51
N ASP A 407 -24.13 -8.25 5.43
CA ASP A 407 -24.61 -9.47 4.81
C ASP A 407 -23.50 -10.09 3.97
N LEU A 408 -23.09 -11.29 4.31
CA LEU A 408 -22.09 -12.04 3.57
C LEU A 408 -22.62 -12.75 2.33
N GLY A 409 -23.94 -12.91 2.20
CA GLY A 409 -24.59 -13.46 1.00
C GLY A 409 -24.40 -14.96 0.81
N PHE A 410 -24.28 -15.77 1.86
CA PHE A 410 -24.09 -17.23 1.74
C PHE A 410 -25.26 -17.91 1.02
N GLY A 411 -26.50 -17.44 1.18
CA GLY A 411 -27.64 -17.94 0.42
C GLY A 411 -27.48 -17.82 -1.08
N ALA A 412 -27.02 -16.67 -1.53
CA ALA A 412 -26.70 -16.44 -2.96
C ALA A 412 -25.48 -17.25 -3.41
N ALA A 413 -24.47 -17.41 -2.55
CA ALA A 413 -23.29 -18.21 -2.84
C ALA A 413 -23.62 -19.70 -3.00
N ALA A 414 -24.51 -20.23 -2.21
CA ALA A 414 -24.96 -21.64 -2.29
C ALA A 414 -25.64 -21.98 -3.64
N GLY A 415 -26.32 -21.01 -4.24
CA GLY A 415 -26.94 -21.18 -5.56
C GLY A 415 -25.95 -21.17 -6.73
N LEU A 416 -24.70 -20.76 -6.50
CA LEU A 416 -23.66 -20.81 -7.53
C LEU A 416 -23.17 -22.24 -7.70
N ARG A 417 -23.20 -22.73 -8.94
CA ARG A 417 -22.62 -24.02 -9.27
C ARG A 417 -21.11 -23.98 -9.11
N ASP A 418 -20.52 -25.07 -8.65
CA ASP A 418 -19.07 -25.23 -8.69
C ASP A 418 -18.60 -25.10 -10.12
N LEU A 419 -17.79 -24.07 -10.35
CA LEU A 419 -17.14 -23.89 -11.63
C LEU A 419 -16.14 -25.02 -11.76
N GLY A 420 -16.49 -25.98 -12.63
CA GLY A 420 -15.93 -27.31 -12.74
C GLY A 420 -14.40 -27.41 -12.70
N ARG A 421 -13.99 -28.62 -12.47
CA ARG A 421 -12.60 -29.07 -12.40
C ARG A 421 -11.78 -28.63 -13.61
N THR A 422 -10.47 -28.52 -13.42
CA THR A 422 -9.44 -28.32 -14.44
C THR A 422 -9.87 -28.91 -15.79
N PRO A 423 -9.83 -28.13 -16.86
CA PRO A 423 -10.16 -28.67 -18.18
C PRO A 423 -9.25 -29.86 -18.50
N PRO A 424 -9.79 -30.89 -19.12
CA PRO A 424 -8.97 -31.98 -19.56
C PRO A 424 -7.88 -31.46 -20.50
N ALA A 425 -6.66 -31.91 -20.29
CA ALA A 425 -5.53 -31.59 -21.15
C ALA A 425 -5.95 -31.75 -22.63
N SER A 426 -5.75 -30.69 -23.42
CA SER A 426 -6.06 -30.72 -24.85
C SER A 426 -5.22 -31.83 -25.49
N ARG A 427 -5.87 -32.90 -25.94
CA ARG A 427 -5.19 -33.95 -26.69
C ARG A 427 -4.70 -33.35 -28.01
N PRO A 428 -3.46 -33.62 -28.42
CA PRO A 428 -2.99 -33.26 -29.75
C PRO A 428 -3.94 -33.82 -30.79
N GLY A 429 -4.56 -33.01 -31.62
CA GLY A 429 -5.53 -33.38 -32.63
C GLY A 429 -7.00 -33.36 -32.22
N GLY A 430 -7.33 -32.94 -30.98
CA GLY A 430 -8.71 -32.75 -30.53
C GLY A 430 -9.35 -31.45 -31.09
N ARG A 431 -10.65 -31.50 -31.35
CA ARG A 431 -11.44 -30.28 -31.67
C ARG A 431 -11.29 -29.31 -30.52
N ALA A 432 -11.00 -28.06 -30.85
CA ALA A 432 -10.83 -26.99 -29.84
C ALA A 432 -12.07 -26.90 -28.94
N GLU A 433 -11.83 -26.90 -27.63
CA GLU A 433 -12.84 -26.66 -26.61
C GLU A 433 -12.80 -25.19 -26.24
N ILE A 434 -13.94 -24.58 -26.02
CA ILE A 434 -14.10 -23.18 -25.71
C ILE A 434 -14.78 -23.09 -24.37
N LEU A 435 -14.26 -22.22 -23.55
CA LEU A 435 -14.90 -21.87 -22.31
C LEU A 435 -16.14 -21.04 -22.56
N ASN A 436 -17.31 -21.50 -22.14
CA ASN A 436 -18.56 -20.74 -22.30
C ASN A 436 -18.73 -19.70 -21.17
N SER A 437 -19.77 -18.87 -21.32
CA SER A 437 -20.11 -17.85 -20.33
C SER A 437 -20.45 -18.38 -18.92
N ARG A 438 -20.60 -19.69 -18.79
CA ARG A 438 -20.84 -20.39 -17.51
C ARG A 438 -19.58 -21.03 -16.92
N GLY A 439 -18.42 -20.83 -17.57
CA GLY A 439 -17.18 -21.42 -17.12
C GLY A 439 -17.05 -22.91 -17.45
N LEU A 440 -17.80 -23.44 -18.40
CA LEU A 440 -17.74 -24.83 -18.82
C LEU A 440 -17.06 -24.93 -20.18
N TRP A 441 -16.19 -25.93 -20.35
CA TRP A 441 -15.59 -26.24 -21.64
C TRP A 441 -16.60 -26.88 -22.57
N GLU A 442 -16.86 -26.22 -23.70
CA GLU A 442 -17.74 -26.68 -24.74
C GLU A 442 -17.00 -26.90 -26.05
N ARG A 443 -17.31 -28.00 -26.73
CA ARG A 443 -16.84 -28.27 -28.10
C ARG A 443 -17.62 -27.45 -29.13
N ARG A 444 -17.45 -26.16 -29.12
CA ARG A 444 -18.10 -25.25 -30.05
C ARG A 444 -17.10 -24.45 -30.85
N ARG A 445 -17.45 -24.11 -32.10
CA ARG A 445 -16.73 -23.06 -32.80
C ARG A 445 -17.05 -21.74 -32.09
N PRO A 446 -16.06 -20.93 -31.71
CA PRO A 446 -16.31 -19.62 -31.16
C PRO A 446 -17.16 -18.81 -32.14
N GLN A 447 -18.33 -18.42 -31.77
CA GLN A 447 -19.25 -17.66 -32.66
C GLN A 447 -18.70 -16.31 -33.09
N ARG A 448 -17.71 -15.78 -32.41
CA ARG A 448 -17.05 -14.52 -32.70
C ARG A 448 -15.57 -14.62 -32.37
N ALA A 449 -14.92 -15.61 -32.93
CA ALA A 449 -13.48 -15.78 -32.76
C ALA A 449 -12.74 -14.70 -33.56
N PHE A 450 -11.69 -14.18 -32.98
CA PHE A 450 -10.69 -13.51 -33.74
C PHE A 450 -10.00 -14.51 -34.63
N ARG A 451 -10.10 -14.33 -35.92
CA ARG A 451 -9.35 -15.15 -36.89
C ARG A 451 -8.05 -14.41 -37.19
N VAL A 452 -6.97 -14.93 -36.67
CA VAL A 452 -5.65 -14.49 -37.09
C VAL A 452 -5.35 -15.13 -38.44
N SER A 453 -4.77 -14.40 -39.35
CA SER A 453 -4.44 -14.91 -40.66
C SER A 453 -3.44 -16.08 -40.55
N GLU A 454 -3.52 -17.04 -41.50
CA GLU A 454 -2.65 -18.21 -41.51
C GLU A 454 -1.16 -17.86 -41.65
N THR A 455 -0.82 -16.66 -41.97
CA THR A 455 0.56 -16.20 -42.13
C THR A 455 1.11 -15.69 -40.80
N LEU A 456 1.52 -16.58 -39.96
CA LEU A 456 2.17 -16.30 -38.71
C LEU A 456 3.65 -15.94 -38.95
N TYR A 457 4.08 -14.77 -38.48
CA TYR A 457 5.48 -14.41 -38.52
C TYR A 457 6.19 -14.95 -37.28
N ARG A 458 7.40 -15.43 -37.50
CA ARG A 458 8.20 -16.03 -36.42
C ARG A 458 8.56 -14.98 -35.36
N ALA A 459 8.67 -15.45 -34.12
CA ALA A 459 9.16 -14.67 -33.00
C ALA A 459 10.44 -13.91 -33.34
N GLY A 460 10.45 -12.63 -33.12
CA GLY A 460 11.55 -11.73 -33.48
C GLY A 460 11.12 -10.29 -33.69
N GLY A 461 9.95 -9.92 -33.20
CA GLY A 461 9.48 -8.53 -33.21
C GLY A 461 8.77 -8.12 -34.48
N ARG A 462 8.33 -9.06 -35.30
CA ARG A 462 7.53 -8.79 -36.50
C ARG A 462 6.05 -8.78 -36.17
N TRP A 463 5.33 -7.89 -36.85
CA TRP A 463 3.88 -7.80 -36.78
C TRP A 463 3.25 -8.81 -37.74
N GLU A 464 2.18 -9.47 -37.29
CA GLU A 464 1.40 -10.37 -38.10
C GLU A 464 0.04 -9.83 -38.43
N ARG A 465 -0.50 -10.30 -39.59
CA ARG A 465 -1.86 -9.96 -40.00
C ARG A 465 -2.86 -10.94 -39.42
N PHE A 466 -3.96 -10.42 -38.93
CA PHE A 466 -5.11 -11.21 -38.55
C PHE A 466 -6.41 -10.54 -39.00
N ASP A 467 -7.36 -11.35 -39.35
CA ASP A 467 -8.68 -10.87 -39.75
C ASP A 467 -9.51 -10.64 -38.50
N MET A 468 -9.82 -9.37 -38.29
CA MET A 468 -10.64 -8.96 -37.16
C MET A 468 -11.54 -7.81 -37.55
N CYS A 469 -12.83 -7.95 -37.23
CA CYS A 469 -13.77 -6.87 -37.38
C CYS A 469 -13.65 -5.91 -36.18
N ALA A 470 -13.45 -4.63 -36.43
CA ALA A 470 -13.39 -3.61 -35.40
C ALA A 470 -14.66 -3.57 -34.52
N GLU A 471 -15.79 -3.91 -35.08
CA GLU A 471 -17.08 -4.05 -34.36
C GLU A 471 -17.06 -5.23 -33.38
N ALA A 472 -16.40 -6.34 -33.74
CA ALA A 472 -16.26 -7.48 -32.87
C ALA A 472 -15.45 -7.12 -31.61
N VAL A 473 -14.38 -6.30 -31.74
CA VAL A 473 -13.60 -5.79 -30.60
C VAL A 473 -14.43 -4.86 -29.72
N LYS A 474 -15.20 -3.97 -30.33
CA LYS A 474 -16.09 -3.05 -29.60
C LYS A 474 -17.21 -3.78 -28.86
N SER A 475 -17.62 -4.95 -29.36
CA SER A 475 -18.66 -5.80 -28.77
C SER A 475 -18.18 -6.76 -27.69
N LEU A 476 -16.86 -6.86 -27.46
CA LEU A 476 -16.31 -7.74 -26.45
C LEU A 476 -16.78 -7.34 -25.05
N LYS A 477 -17.31 -8.32 -24.34
CA LYS A 477 -17.64 -8.20 -22.94
C LYS A 477 -16.47 -8.72 -22.10
N ARG A 478 -16.28 -8.15 -20.95
CA ARG A 478 -15.31 -8.62 -19.97
C ARG A 478 -15.55 -10.09 -19.66
N GLY A 479 -14.49 -10.90 -19.65
CA GLY A 479 -14.59 -12.36 -19.51
C GLY A 479 -14.89 -13.13 -20.81
N ALA A 480 -15.07 -12.43 -21.95
CA ALA A 480 -15.22 -13.11 -23.23
C ALA A 480 -13.95 -13.88 -23.59
N VAL A 481 -14.13 -15.07 -24.11
CA VAL A 481 -13.03 -15.92 -24.56
C VAL A 481 -12.75 -15.65 -26.04
N CYS A 482 -11.51 -15.37 -26.34
CA CYS A 482 -11.00 -15.13 -27.67
C CYS A 482 -10.15 -16.31 -28.12
N ALA A 483 -10.49 -16.91 -29.25
CA ALA A 483 -9.64 -17.93 -29.88
C ALA A 483 -8.55 -17.23 -30.70
N LEU A 484 -7.32 -17.66 -30.54
CA LEU A 484 -6.16 -17.20 -31.30
C LEU A 484 -5.83 -18.20 -32.41
N PRO A 485 -5.12 -17.80 -33.48
CA PRO A 485 -4.85 -18.68 -34.63
C PRO A 485 -3.90 -19.81 -34.33
N ASP A 486 -3.05 -19.65 -33.33
CA ASP A 486 -2.15 -20.69 -32.86
C ASP A 486 -2.83 -21.74 -31.97
N GLY A 487 -4.18 -21.67 -31.87
CA GLY A 487 -5.01 -22.58 -31.10
C GLY A 487 -5.09 -22.26 -29.61
N ARG A 488 -4.48 -21.17 -29.17
CA ARG A 488 -4.64 -20.71 -27.79
C ARG A 488 -5.94 -19.95 -27.61
N TYR A 489 -6.36 -19.82 -26.36
CA TYR A 489 -7.49 -19.02 -25.94
C TYR A 489 -7.02 -17.95 -24.97
N GLY A 490 -7.58 -16.77 -25.11
CA GLY A 490 -7.37 -15.66 -24.19
C GLY A 490 -8.68 -15.17 -23.64
N VAL A 491 -8.65 -14.57 -22.46
CA VAL A 491 -9.80 -13.93 -21.81
C VAL A 491 -9.71 -12.42 -21.94
N PHE A 492 -10.74 -11.80 -22.49
CA PHE A 492 -10.83 -10.35 -22.57
C PHE A 492 -11.04 -9.76 -21.18
N VAL A 493 -10.14 -8.90 -20.75
CA VAL A 493 -10.14 -8.32 -19.39
C VAL A 493 -10.78 -6.93 -19.40
N GLU A 494 -10.36 -6.05 -20.29
CA GLU A 494 -10.85 -4.67 -20.32
C GLU A 494 -10.55 -3.95 -21.63
N LEU A 495 -11.29 -2.84 -21.86
CA LEU A 495 -10.93 -1.83 -22.83
C LEU A 495 -10.07 -0.78 -22.10
N ALA A 496 -8.80 -0.69 -22.43
CA ALA A 496 -7.92 0.33 -21.88
C ALA A 496 -8.13 1.67 -22.61
N LYS A 497 -8.21 2.75 -21.85
CA LYS A 497 -8.31 4.11 -22.42
C LYS A 497 -6.96 4.69 -22.84
N ALA A 498 -5.87 4.13 -22.34
CA ALA A 498 -4.50 4.53 -22.65
C ALA A 498 -3.58 3.31 -22.56
N ALA A 499 -2.47 3.35 -23.30
CA ALA A 499 -1.46 2.30 -23.20
C ALA A 499 -0.94 2.16 -21.76
N PRO A 500 -0.93 0.95 -21.18
CA PRO A 500 -0.35 0.73 -19.86
C PRO A 500 1.15 1.05 -19.86
N GLY A 501 1.66 1.48 -18.72
CA GLY A 501 3.09 1.71 -18.53
C GLY A 501 3.59 3.09 -18.92
N GLY A 502 2.70 4.10 -18.99
CA GLY A 502 3.15 5.48 -19.28
C GLY A 502 3.82 5.62 -20.63
N TRP A 503 3.51 4.73 -21.54
CA TRP A 503 4.06 4.67 -22.87
C TRP A 503 3.82 6.00 -23.57
N ALA A 504 4.88 6.75 -23.78
CA ALA A 504 4.82 7.91 -24.67
C ALA A 504 4.73 7.36 -26.09
N PRO A 505 3.55 7.38 -26.71
CA PRO A 505 3.31 6.65 -27.96
C PRO A 505 4.21 7.08 -29.12
N THR A 506 4.98 8.13 -28.92
CA THR A 506 5.53 8.92 -29.99
C THR A 506 6.84 8.41 -30.60
N ARG A 507 7.84 8.09 -29.78
CA ARG A 507 9.15 7.63 -30.30
C ARG A 507 9.21 6.13 -30.49
N ALA A 508 8.67 5.38 -29.57
CA ALA A 508 8.66 3.93 -29.66
C ALA A 508 7.69 3.46 -30.76
N LEU A 509 6.53 4.10 -30.91
CA LEU A 509 5.59 3.83 -32.00
C LEU A 509 6.17 4.11 -33.38
N ALA A 510 6.81 5.26 -33.54
CA ALA A 510 7.50 5.59 -34.80
C ALA A 510 8.63 4.59 -35.10
N LYS A 511 9.31 4.07 -34.07
CA LYS A 511 10.32 3.04 -34.22
C LYS A 511 9.74 1.69 -34.63
N ILE A 512 8.59 1.30 -34.04
CA ILE A 512 7.87 0.08 -34.36
C ILE A 512 7.31 0.14 -35.78
N VAL A 513 6.70 1.26 -36.18
CA VAL A 513 6.19 1.46 -37.54
C VAL A 513 7.31 1.37 -38.56
N ARG A 514 8.50 1.96 -38.30
CA ARG A 514 9.67 1.83 -39.15
C ARG A 514 10.27 0.44 -39.16
N ALA A 515 10.33 -0.23 -38.00
CA ALA A 515 10.86 -1.59 -37.91
C ALA A 515 9.93 -2.65 -38.52
N ALA A 516 8.66 -2.38 -38.60
CA ALA A 516 7.67 -3.27 -39.24
C ALA A 516 7.72 -3.20 -40.77
N GLY A 517 8.60 -2.40 -41.38
CA GLY A 517 8.70 -2.24 -42.84
C GLY A 517 7.39 -1.80 -43.47
N ALA A 518 6.62 -0.98 -42.76
CA ALA A 518 5.28 -0.63 -43.14
C ALA A 518 5.23 0.47 -44.18
N GLU A 519 5.62 0.17 -45.36
CA GLU A 519 4.93 0.67 -46.53
C GLU A 519 3.62 -0.11 -46.64
N ILE A 520 2.57 0.44 -46.06
CA ILE A 520 1.24 -0.09 -46.26
C ILE A 520 0.79 0.42 -47.64
N PRO A 521 0.78 -0.40 -48.67
CA PRO A 521 0.40 0.06 -50.00
C PRO A 521 -1.03 0.60 -49.92
N GLY A 522 -1.19 1.84 -50.40
CA GLY A 522 -2.50 2.46 -50.61
C GLY A 522 -3.12 3.21 -49.44
N ASN A 523 -2.40 3.47 -48.35
CA ASN A 523 -2.99 4.20 -47.20
C ASN A 523 -2.44 5.63 -47.05
N PRO A 524 -3.23 6.65 -47.39
CA PRO A 524 -2.83 8.04 -47.24
C PRO A 524 -2.59 8.47 -45.79
N LEU A 525 -3.04 7.67 -44.82
CA LEU A 525 -2.82 7.85 -43.37
C LEU A 525 -1.37 7.57 -42.93
N SER A 526 -0.59 6.82 -43.72
CA SER A 526 0.81 6.47 -43.39
C SER A 526 1.72 7.68 -43.22
N ARG A 527 1.51 8.76 -43.98
CA ARG A 527 2.22 10.01 -43.81
C ARG A 527 1.65 10.95 -42.75
N LYS A 528 0.33 10.90 -42.48
CA LYS A 528 -0.35 11.72 -41.45
C LYS A 528 -0.23 11.12 -40.04
N LEU A 529 -0.02 9.81 -39.91
CA LEU A 529 0.17 9.12 -38.64
C LEU A 529 1.49 9.44 -37.94
N LEU A 530 2.44 10.03 -38.63
CA LEU A 530 3.75 10.43 -38.08
C LEU A 530 3.69 11.70 -37.24
N THR A 531 2.59 12.40 -37.17
CA THR A 531 2.44 13.55 -36.29
C THR A 531 1.88 13.13 -34.94
N LEU A 532 2.51 13.59 -33.87
CA LEU A 532 2.15 13.34 -32.46
C LEU A 532 0.67 13.46 -32.13
N LYS A 533 -0.03 14.37 -32.81
CA LYS A 533 -1.43 14.69 -32.59
C LYS A 533 -2.37 13.63 -33.16
N ASN A 534 -1.99 13.02 -34.29
CA ASN A 534 -2.79 11.99 -34.94
C ASN A 534 -2.57 10.62 -34.29
N ILE A 535 -1.36 10.35 -33.78
CA ILE A 535 -1.06 9.15 -33.01
C ILE A 535 -1.90 9.12 -31.73
N ARG A 536 -1.99 10.24 -30.98
CA ARG A 536 -2.80 10.32 -29.76
C ARG A 536 -4.30 10.14 -30.01
N ARG A 537 -4.83 10.56 -31.14
CA ARG A 537 -6.25 10.43 -31.50
C ARG A 537 -6.65 8.99 -31.84
N ASN A 538 -5.77 8.26 -32.49
CA ASN A 538 -6.05 6.93 -33.00
C ASN A 538 -5.81 5.81 -31.96
N PHE A 539 -5.12 6.09 -30.86
CA PHE A 539 -4.79 5.14 -29.80
C PHE A 539 -5.70 5.19 -28.57
N GLN A 540 -6.91 5.67 -28.72
CA GLN A 540 -7.79 5.85 -27.55
C GLN A 540 -8.52 4.59 -27.07
N LYS A 541 -8.45 3.47 -27.80
CA LYS A 541 -9.20 2.25 -27.45
C LYS A 541 -8.36 1.00 -27.64
N TYR A 542 -7.93 0.41 -26.55
CA TYR A 542 -7.24 -0.88 -26.54
C TYR A 542 -8.06 -1.93 -25.84
N ALA A 543 -8.07 -3.14 -26.41
CA ALA A 543 -8.58 -4.33 -25.74
C ALA A 543 -7.39 -5.11 -25.18
N ARG A 544 -7.43 -5.48 -23.92
CA ARG A 544 -6.46 -6.33 -23.31
C ARG A 544 -7.02 -7.73 -23.16
N VAL A 545 -6.32 -8.70 -23.73
CA VAL A 545 -6.63 -10.11 -23.61
C VAL A 545 -5.47 -10.80 -22.92
N CYS A 546 -5.74 -11.41 -21.78
CA CYS A 546 -4.74 -12.16 -21.03
C CYS A 546 -4.79 -13.65 -21.42
N LEU A 547 -3.61 -14.21 -21.61
CA LEU A 547 -3.39 -15.58 -22.00
C LEU A 547 -2.86 -16.41 -20.84
N PRO A 548 -2.97 -17.74 -20.89
CA PRO A 548 -2.28 -18.61 -19.96
C PRO A 548 -0.78 -18.33 -19.94
N GLY A 549 -0.16 -18.35 -18.76
CA GLY A 549 1.24 -18.03 -18.60
C GLY A 549 1.52 -16.53 -18.45
N ALA A 550 0.48 -15.74 -18.14
CA ALA A 550 0.55 -14.29 -17.93
C ALA A 550 1.01 -13.50 -19.16
N GLU A 551 0.90 -14.05 -20.35
CA GLU A 551 1.09 -13.31 -21.60
C GLU A 551 -0.10 -12.39 -21.87
N CYS A 552 0.17 -11.19 -22.36
CA CYS A 552 -0.86 -10.24 -22.72
C CYS A 552 -0.87 -9.97 -24.21
N LEU A 553 -2.05 -10.14 -24.80
CA LEU A 553 -2.36 -9.69 -26.14
C LEU A 553 -3.08 -8.35 -26.05
N GLU A 554 -2.55 -7.33 -26.69
CA GLU A 554 -3.23 -6.05 -26.78
C GLU A 554 -3.69 -5.79 -28.20
N ILE A 555 -4.95 -5.43 -28.31
CA ILE A 555 -5.64 -5.25 -29.56
C ILE A 555 -6.17 -3.81 -29.62
N SER A 556 -5.77 -3.04 -30.60
CA SER A 556 -6.36 -1.72 -30.85
C SER A 556 -7.37 -1.80 -31.98
N ALA A 557 -8.51 -1.14 -31.79
CA ALA A 557 -9.53 -1.00 -32.81
C ALA A 557 -9.72 0.47 -33.13
N ASP A 558 -9.52 0.85 -34.39
CA ASP A 558 -10.01 2.09 -34.96
C ASP A 558 -11.09 1.78 -35.99
N GLU A 559 -11.84 2.80 -36.48
CA GLU A 559 -13.15 2.66 -37.14
C GLU A 559 -13.29 1.58 -38.23
N SER A 560 -12.17 1.11 -38.82
CA SER A 560 -12.18 0.04 -39.82
C SER A 560 -11.14 -1.06 -39.66
N ARG A 561 -10.20 -1.00 -38.71
CA ARG A 561 -8.98 -1.84 -38.77
C ARG A 561 -8.34 -2.10 -37.45
N VAL A 562 -7.73 -3.26 -37.30
CA VAL A 562 -7.09 -3.71 -36.06
C VAL A 562 -5.70 -4.27 -36.31
N ARG A 563 -4.75 -3.84 -35.48
CA ARG A 563 -3.41 -4.41 -35.40
C ARG A 563 -3.08 -4.69 -33.97
N ALA A 564 -2.50 -5.83 -33.66
CA ALA A 564 -2.15 -6.18 -32.32
C ALA A 564 -0.76 -6.80 -32.23
N ARG A 565 -0.14 -6.62 -31.11
CA ARG A 565 1.10 -7.24 -30.72
C ARG A 565 0.89 -8.03 -29.43
N LEU A 566 1.39 -9.25 -29.40
CA LEU A 566 1.50 -10.04 -28.21
C LEU A 566 2.77 -9.67 -27.46
N ASP A 567 2.67 -9.40 -26.19
CA ASP A 567 3.79 -9.16 -25.32
C ASP A 567 4.00 -10.33 -24.39
N ILE A 568 5.09 -11.06 -24.59
CA ILE A 568 5.46 -12.22 -23.80
C ILE A 568 5.93 -11.82 -22.40
N SER A 569 6.40 -10.60 -22.24
CA SER A 569 6.88 -10.08 -20.96
C SER A 569 5.78 -9.41 -20.13
N GLY A 570 4.55 -9.38 -20.63
CA GLY A 570 3.45 -8.64 -20.02
C GLY A 570 3.51 -7.14 -20.21
N ALA A 571 4.52 -6.62 -20.91
CA ALA A 571 4.62 -5.23 -21.29
C ALA A 571 3.90 -4.98 -22.61
N MET A 572 3.05 -4.00 -22.62
CA MET A 572 2.23 -3.69 -23.77
C MET A 572 2.96 -3.07 -24.93
N VAL A 573 2.68 -3.54 -26.07
CA VAL A 573 3.21 -2.97 -27.30
C VAL A 573 2.09 -2.72 -28.28
N GLY A 574 1.73 -1.57 -28.48
CA GLY A 574 0.69 -0.98 -29.27
C GLY A 574 0.07 -1.71 -30.49
N ALA A 575 -1.01 -1.21 -30.94
CA ALA A 575 -1.73 -1.75 -32.06
C ALA A 575 -2.11 -0.65 -33.05
N PHE A 576 -2.22 -0.98 -34.31
CA PHE A 576 -2.54 -0.06 -35.38
C PHE A 576 -3.68 -0.57 -36.26
N PRO A 577 -4.62 0.25 -36.62
CA PRO A 577 -5.56 -0.07 -37.64
C PRO A 577 -4.90 -0.08 -39.04
N ASP A 578 -5.24 -1.03 -39.85
CA ASP A 578 -4.88 -1.02 -41.28
C ASP A 578 -6.11 -0.87 -42.18
N SER A 579 -5.91 -0.60 -43.49
CA SER A 579 -6.96 -0.23 -44.43
C SER A 579 -7.90 -1.37 -44.81
N SER A 580 -7.52 -2.58 -44.54
CA SER A 580 -8.28 -3.77 -44.96
C SER A 580 -9.13 -4.36 -43.80
N GLY A 581 -9.15 -3.78 -42.64
CA GLY A 581 -9.76 -4.40 -41.44
C GLY A 581 -8.96 -5.55 -40.86
N ARG A 582 -7.73 -5.75 -41.32
CA ARG A 582 -6.81 -6.76 -40.83
C ARG A 582 -5.83 -6.15 -39.83
N GLY A 583 -5.55 -6.87 -38.77
CA GLY A 583 -4.58 -6.48 -37.76
C GLY A 583 -3.23 -7.13 -37.98
N LEU A 584 -2.20 -6.56 -37.38
CA LEU A 584 -0.87 -7.15 -37.29
C LEU A 584 -0.67 -7.67 -35.87
N PHE A 585 -0.19 -8.90 -35.78
CA PHE A 585 -0.01 -9.62 -34.53
C PHE A 585 1.40 -10.17 -34.42
N ASN A 586 1.99 -10.12 -33.24
CA ASN A 586 3.30 -10.69 -32.98
C ASN A 586 3.13 -11.88 -32.04
N PRO A 587 3.27 -13.12 -32.53
CA PRO A 587 3.03 -14.31 -31.73
C PRO A 587 4.10 -14.46 -30.63
N PRO A 588 3.79 -15.13 -29.53
CA PRO A 588 4.77 -15.47 -28.52
C PRO A 588 5.82 -16.43 -29.08
N ALA A 589 7.03 -16.37 -28.55
CA ALA A 589 8.14 -17.24 -28.92
C ALA A 589 7.86 -18.72 -28.61
N ARG A 590 6.95 -19.00 -27.68
CA ARG A 590 6.53 -20.34 -27.27
C ARG A 590 5.00 -20.41 -27.21
N ARG A 591 4.43 -21.53 -27.61
CA ARG A 591 3.04 -21.84 -27.31
C ARG A 591 2.88 -21.92 -25.81
N ALA A 592 1.96 -21.16 -25.24
CA ALA A 592 1.52 -21.39 -23.88
C ALA A 592 0.82 -22.74 -23.85
N ASP A 593 1.23 -23.62 -22.95
CA ASP A 593 0.55 -24.89 -22.76
C ASP A 593 -0.74 -24.59 -21.97
N VAL A 594 -1.87 -24.71 -22.65
CA VAL A 594 -3.20 -24.48 -22.07
C VAL A 594 -3.59 -25.62 -21.13
N SER A 595 -2.84 -26.74 -21.15
CA SER A 595 -3.07 -27.92 -20.31
C SER A 595 -2.62 -27.80 -18.87
N GLY A 596 -2.04 -26.64 -18.46
CA GLY A 596 -1.62 -26.39 -17.09
C GLY A 596 -2.79 -26.32 -16.09
N GLU A 597 -2.48 -26.18 -14.80
CA GLU A 597 -3.44 -26.10 -13.68
C GLU A 597 -4.36 -24.84 -13.73
N TRP A 598 -4.45 -24.19 -14.86
CA TRP A 598 -5.26 -23.01 -15.07
C TRP A 598 -6.74 -23.37 -15.17
N ASP A 599 -7.49 -22.98 -14.18
CA ASP A 599 -8.94 -23.14 -14.17
C ASP A 599 -9.63 -21.97 -14.89
N PHE A 600 -9.64 -22.02 -16.22
CA PHE A 600 -10.35 -21.06 -17.05
C PHE A 600 -11.87 -21.11 -16.84
N GLY A 601 -12.40 -22.19 -16.29
CA GLY A 601 -13.81 -22.32 -15.92
C GLY A 601 -14.27 -21.24 -14.96
N ARG A 602 -13.39 -20.82 -14.06
CA ARG A 602 -13.66 -19.72 -13.14
C ARG A 602 -13.67 -18.37 -13.81
N LEU A 603 -12.98 -18.23 -14.92
CA LEU A 603 -12.82 -16.98 -15.62
C LEU A 603 -14.02 -16.62 -16.50
N ALA A 604 -14.65 -17.61 -17.10
CA ALA A 604 -15.70 -17.36 -18.08
C ALA A 604 -17.12 -17.29 -17.51
N GLY A 605 -17.34 -17.66 -16.28
CA GLY A 605 -18.62 -17.54 -15.59
C GLY A 605 -19.13 -16.11 -15.36
N PHE A 606 -18.45 -15.13 -15.94
CA PHE A 606 -18.70 -13.72 -15.69
C PHE A 606 -19.30 -12.98 -16.89
N ASP A 607 -20.58 -13.16 -17.09
CA ASP A 607 -21.34 -12.30 -18.02
C ASP A 607 -21.58 -10.86 -17.49
N GLY A 608 -20.99 -10.51 -16.40
CA GLY A 608 -21.06 -9.16 -15.89
C GLY A 608 -20.05 -9.00 -14.79
N GLY A 609 -18.84 -8.57 -15.01
CA GLY A 609 -17.82 -8.28 -14.04
C GLY A 609 -18.05 -8.71 -12.58
N ILE A 610 -17.03 -8.86 -11.78
CA ILE A 610 -17.27 -9.02 -10.34
C ILE A 610 -17.95 -7.73 -9.89
N ASP A 611 -19.24 -7.81 -9.58
CA ASP A 611 -19.95 -6.71 -8.97
C ASP A 611 -19.28 -6.43 -7.62
N SER A 612 -18.48 -5.40 -7.56
CA SER A 612 -17.73 -5.00 -6.36
C SER A 612 -18.66 -4.48 -5.25
N GLY A 613 -19.94 -4.25 -5.54
CA GLY A 613 -20.97 -3.85 -4.58
C GLY A 613 -21.80 -5.00 -4.04
N GLY A 614 -21.60 -6.24 -4.54
CA GLY A 614 -22.30 -7.41 -4.04
C GLY A 614 -21.75 -7.97 -2.74
N PRO A 615 -22.51 -8.86 -2.07
CA PRO A 615 -22.07 -9.50 -0.83
C PRO A 615 -20.83 -10.38 -1.06
N PRO A 616 -19.96 -10.55 -0.04
CA PRO A 616 -18.65 -11.18 -0.18
C PRO A 616 -18.66 -12.65 -0.60
N ALA A 617 -19.54 -13.51 -0.06
CA ALA A 617 -19.47 -14.95 -0.29
C ALA A 617 -19.64 -15.37 -1.76
N PRO A 618 -20.55 -14.78 -2.56
CA PRO A 618 -20.57 -14.99 -4.01
C PRO A 618 -19.26 -14.61 -4.69
N ILE A 619 -18.61 -13.52 -4.25
CA ILE A 619 -17.34 -13.08 -4.80
C ILE A 619 -16.24 -14.08 -4.42
N TRP A 620 -16.20 -14.57 -3.17
CA TRP A 620 -15.26 -15.61 -2.75
C TRP A 620 -15.38 -16.89 -3.56
N ARG A 621 -16.62 -17.34 -3.80
CA ARG A 621 -16.92 -18.48 -4.67
C ARG A 621 -16.37 -18.26 -6.08
N ARG A 622 -16.62 -17.09 -6.64
CA ARG A 622 -16.21 -16.71 -7.98
C ARG A 622 -14.69 -16.60 -8.11
N LEU A 623 -14.02 -16.02 -7.11
CA LEU A 623 -12.55 -15.98 -7.03
C LEU A 623 -11.93 -17.34 -6.71
N GLY A 624 -12.75 -18.34 -6.41
CA GLY A 624 -12.31 -19.66 -6.01
C GLY A 624 -11.59 -19.70 -4.67
N LEU A 625 -11.95 -18.81 -3.75
CA LEU A 625 -11.43 -18.82 -2.38
C LEU A 625 -12.13 -19.88 -1.53
N ILE A 626 -13.43 -20.12 -1.80
CA ILE A 626 -14.23 -21.16 -1.16
C ILE A 626 -14.88 -22.06 -2.21
N ASP A 627 -15.13 -23.31 -1.86
CA ASP A 627 -15.85 -24.28 -2.67
C ASP A 627 -17.38 -24.25 -2.43
N GLY A 628 -18.13 -25.21 -3.00
CA GLY A 628 -19.58 -25.35 -2.81
C GLY A 628 -20.01 -25.73 -1.40
N ARG A 629 -19.09 -26.20 -0.58
CA ARG A 629 -19.29 -26.50 0.84
C ARG A 629 -18.78 -25.39 1.74
N PHE A 630 -18.46 -24.22 1.16
CA PHE A 630 -17.85 -23.09 1.85
C PHE A 630 -16.51 -23.42 2.54
N ALA A 631 -15.87 -24.53 2.18
CA ALA A 631 -14.54 -24.84 2.64
C ALA A 631 -13.51 -23.99 1.83
N LEU A 632 -12.43 -23.62 2.51
CA LEU A 632 -11.36 -22.89 1.85
C LEU A 632 -10.67 -23.79 0.82
N THR A 633 -10.60 -23.31 -0.39
CA THR A 633 -9.77 -23.93 -1.43
C THR A 633 -8.29 -23.67 -1.11
N ARG A 634 -7.40 -24.31 -1.86
CA ARG A 634 -5.95 -24.02 -1.82
C ARG A 634 -5.67 -22.51 -2.00
N ARG A 635 -6.36 -21.88 -2.96
CA ARG A 635 -6.28 -20.42 -3.19
C ARG A 635 -6.80 -19.63 -1.99
N GLY A 636 -7.91 -20.04 -1.41
CA GLY A 636 -8.49 -19.45 -0.23
C GLY A 636 -7.57 -19.52 1.00
N LYS A 637 -6.90 -20.66 1.20
CA LYS A 637 -5.91 -20.82 2.28
C LYS A 637 -4.73 -19.87 2.12
N ILE A 638 -4.17 -19.74 0.91
CA ILE A 638 -3.11 -18.76 0.64
C ILE A 638 -3.62 -17.34 0.84
N PHE A 639 -4.80 -17.01 0.31
CA PHE A 639 -5.37 -15.68 0.45
C PHE A 639 -5.61 -15.31 1.93
N SER A 640 -6.14 -16.22 2.73
CA SER A 640 -6.43 -15.97 4.15
C SER A 640 -5.17 -15.75 4.99
N PHE A 641 -4.02 -16.24 4.54
CA PHE A 641 -2.74 -16.04 5.20
C PHE A 641 -2.21 -14.60 5.05
N PHE A 642 -2.52 -13.91 3.96
CA PHE A 642 -2.14 -12.52 3.74
C PHE A 642 -3.19 -11.56 4.33
N SER A 643 -2.83 -10.28 4.41
CA SER A 643 -3.72 -9.27 5.02
C SER A 643 -4.62 -8.58 4.01
N LYS A 644 -4.24 -8.59 2.74
CA LYS A 644 -4.90 -7.88 1.64
C LYS A 644 -4.90 -8.73 0.37
N GLY A 645 -4.99 -8.11 -0.78
CA GLY A 645 -5.01 -8.78 -2.08
C GLY A 645 -3.73 -9.49 -2.49
N GLU A 646 -2.64 -9.37 -1.72
CA GLU A 646 -1.36 -10.02 -2.03
C GLU A 646 -1.51 -11.54 -2.20
N GLY A 647 -2.33 -12.16 -1.35
CA GLY A 647 -2.57 -13.60 -1.40
C GLY A 647 -3.19 -14.08 -2.72
N LEU A 648 -4.01 -13.26 -3.37
CA LEU A 648 -4.56 -13.55 -4.70
C LEU A 648 -3.46 -13.56 -5.76
N ALA A 649 -2.54 -12.59 -5.71
CA ALA A 649 -1.44 -12.51 -6.65
C ALA A 649 -0.44 -13.66 -6.45
N VAL A 650 -0.13 -14.02 -5.20
CA VAL A 650 0.75 -15.14 -4.88
C VAL A 650 0.13 -16.46 -5.32
N ALA A 651 -1.15 -16.69 -5.01
CA ALA A 651 -1.84 -17.90 -5.43
C ALA A 651 -1.90 -18.02 -6.96
N ALA A 652 -2.22 -16.93 -7.66
CA ALA A 652 -2.23 -16.90 -9.11
C ALA A 652 -0.85 -17.18 -9.73
N ALA A 653 0.21 -16.62 -9.17
CA ALA A 653 1.58 -16.87 -9.59
C ALA A 653 1.98 -18.34 -9.38
N LEU A 654 1.57 -18.94 -8.27
CA LEU A 654 1.83 -20.35 -7.99
C LEU A 654 0.98 -21.31 -8.83
N GLU A 655 -0.17 -20.89 -9.28
CA GLU A 655 -1.03 -21.65 -10.19
C GLU A 655 -0.48 -21.68 -11.62
N ASP A 656 0.39 -20.75 -12.01
CA ASP A 656 1.09 -20.76 -13.28
C ASP A 656 2.30 -21.72 -13.23
N PRO A 657 2.23 -22.90 -13.85
CA PRO A 657 3.32 -23.89 -13.77
C PRO A 657 4.59 -23.43 -14.49
N SER A 658 4.46 -22.48 -15.42
CA SER A 658 5.60 -21.94 -16.17
C SER A 658 6.33 -20.84 -15.38
N TYR A 659 5.76 -20.35 -14.27
CA TYR A 659 6.34 -19.31 -13.46
C TYR A 659 7.35 -19.92 -12.47
N ASP A 660 8.62 -19.62 -12.64
CA ASP A 660 9.65 -20.13 -11.73
C ASP A 660 9.44 -19.63 -10.31
N VAL A 661 9.55 -20.52 -9.34
CA VAL A 661 9.31 -20.21 -7.92
C VAL A 661 10.34 -19.22 -7.38
N SER A 662 11.57 -19.24 -7.89
CA SER A 662 12.59 -18.26 -7.55
C SER A 662 12.20 -16.85 -8.02
N ASP A 663 11.62 -16.73 -9.23
CA ASP A 663 11.11 -15.45 -9.71
C ASP A 663 9.91 -14.97 -8.88
N VAL A 664 9.00 -15.88 -8.50
CA VAL A 664 7.89 -15.56 -7.60
C VAL A 664 8.41 -14.99 -6.27
N ALA A 665 9.47 -15.59 -5.72
CA ALA A 665 10.07 -15.11 -4.46
C ALA A 665 10.63 -13.67 -4.58
N PHE A 666 11.23 -13.31 -5.70
CA PHE A 666 11.65 -11.92 -5.97
C PHE A 666 10.46 -11.01 -6.22
N ASP A 667 9.48 -11.48 -6.98
CA ASP A 667 8.32 -10.68 -7.36
C ASP A 667 7.36 -10.40 -6.18
N LEU A 668 7.52 -11.08 -5.03
CA LEU A 668 6.93 -10.68 -3.76
C LEU A 668 7.27 -9.22 -3.39
N ALA A 669 8.45 -8.71 -3.81
CA ALA A 669 8.83 -7.32 -3.59
C ALA A 669 7.88 -6.33 -4.26
N ASN A 670 7.28 -6.72 -5.39
CA ASN A 670 6.35 -5.87 -6.13
C ASN A 670 5.02 -5.66 -5.41
N LEU A 671 4.61 -6.57 -4.50
CA LEU A 671 3.28 -6.56 -3.89
C LEU A 671 2.99 -5.32 -3.03
N ARG A 672 4.01 -4.77 -2.37
CA ARG A 672 3.90 -3.63 -1.44
C ARG A 672 4.82 -2.46 -1.77
N ALA A 673 5.47 -2.48 -2.92
CA ALA A 673 6.43 -1.45 -3.29
C ALA A 673 5.77 -0.08 -3.57
N GLY A 674 4.53 -0.11 -4.05
CA GLY A 674 3.81 1.08 -4.46
C GLY A 674 4.13 1.51 -5.90
N ARG A 675 3.26 2.36 -6.45
CA ARG A 675 3.29 2.75 -7.87
C ARG A 675 4.54 3.48 -8.31
N ARG A 676 5.31 4.09 -7.40
CA ARG A 676 6.56 4.75 -7.75
C ARG A 676 7.56 3.80 -8.42
N PHE A 677 7.51 2.52 -8.05
CA PHE A 677 8.34 1.47 -8.65
C PHE A 677 7.84 0.99 -10.02
N SER A 678 6.64 1.37 -10.45
CA SER A 678 6.08 1.00 -11.75
C SER A 678 6.52 1.92 -12.89
N MET A 679 7.37 2.89 -12.64
CA MET A 679 7.82 3.85 -13.63
C MET A 679 8.97 3.29 -14.46
N SER A 680 8.90 3.50 -15.75
CA SER A 680 9.76 2.96 -16.80
C SER A 680 11.23 3.43 -16.81
N GLU A 681 11.70 4.05 -15.75
CA GLU A 681 13.08 4.58 -15.66
C GLU A 681 14.12 3.52 -15.29
N LEU A 682 13.67 2.32 -14.90
CA LEU A 682 14.57 1.20 -14.64
C LEU A 682 15.11 0.63 -15.94
N LYS A 683 16.43 0.52 -16.06
CA LYS A 683 17.14 0.04 -17.27
C LYS A 683 16.84 -1.43 -17.62
N SER A 684 16.48 -2.24 -16.63
CA SER A 684 15.97 -3.60 -16.77
C SER A 684 14.46 -3.57 -16.79
N GLY A 685 13.81 -4.11 -17.81
CA GLY A 685 12.35 -4.13 -17.94
C GLY A 685 11.70 -4.64 -16.64
N ALA A 686 10.66 -3.94 -16.18
CA ALA A 686 9.94 -4.30 -14.95
C ALA A 686 9.12 -5.58 -15.17
N SER A 687 9.22 -6.56 -14.25
CA SER A 687 8.40 -7.79 -14.30
C SER A 687 6.94 -7.48 -13.97
N THR A 688 6.06 -7.67 -14.93
CA THR A 688 4.61 -7.58 -14.73
C THR A 688 3.95 -8.94 -14.57
N ARG A 689 4.71 -10.03 -14.67
CA ARG A 689 4.19 -11.41 -14.76
C ARG A 689 3.26 -11.76 -13.61
N MET A 690 3.61 -11.41 -12.36
CA MET A 690 2.74 -11.64 -11.20
C MET A 690 1.44 -10.85 -11.30
N ALA A 691 1.51 -9.59 -11.75
CA ALA A 691 0.32 -8.77 -11.97
C ALA A 691 -0.59 -9.36 -13.06
N ASP A 692 -0.01 -9.88 -14.13
CA ASP A 692 -0.75 -10.45 -15.25
C ASP A 692 -1.40 -11.78 -14.86
N ALA A 693 -0.68 -12.64 -14.13
CA ALA A 693 -1.26 -13.85 -13.53
C ALA A 693 -2.44 -13.51 -12.60
N CYS A 694 -2.29 -12.50 -11.76
CA CYS A 694 -3.36 -12.05 -10.88
C CYS A 694 -4.55 -11.48 -11.65
N ARG A 695 -4.33 -10.69 -12.71
CA ARG A 695 -5.41 -10.18 -13.57
C ARG A 695 -6.19 -11.30 -14.23
N ILE A 696 -5.51 -12.31 -14.74
CA ILE A 696 -6.14 -13.50 -15.32
C ILE A 696 -7.00 -14.18 -14.25
N ALA A 697 -6.40 -14.52 -13.14
CA ALA A 697 -7.06 -15.26 -12.07
C ALA A 697 -8.24 -14.52 -11.44
N CYS A 698 -8.20 -13.19 -11.44
CA CYS A 698 -9.22 -12.32 -10.85
C CYS A 698 -10.04 -11.54 -11.87
N LEU A 699 -9.96 -11.86 -13.15
CA LEU A 699 -10.75 -11.24 -14.24
C LEU A 699 -10.62 -9.72 -14.33
N GLY A 700 -9.46 -9.17 -13.97
CA GLY A 700 -9.28 -7.74 -13.91
C GLY A 700 -10.24 -7.03 -12.94
N ALA A 701 -10.82 -7.73 -11.97
CA ALA A 701 -11.78 -7.18 -11.03
C ALA A 701 -11.18 -6.02 -10.24
N THR A 702 -12.02 -5.04 -9.92
CA THR A 702 -11.73 -4.03 -8.92
C THR A 702 -12.56 -4.35 -7.69
N ILE A 703 -11.89 -4.68 -6.59
CA ILE A 703 -12.51 -5.04 -5.31
C ILE A 703 -11.92 -4.11 -4.25
N PRO A 704 -12.73 -3.27 -3.61
CA PRO A 704 -12.25 -2.34 -2.60
C PRO A 704 -11.34 -3.01 -1.57
N GLY A 705 -10.19 -2.43 -1.29
CA GLY A 705 -9.22 -2.96 -0.34
C GLY A 705 -8.36 -4.14 -0.81
N TYR A 706 -8.75 -4.85 -1.88
CA TYR A 706 -8.09 -6.08 -2.34
C TYR A 706 -7.48 -5.99 -3.71
N LEU A 707 -8.23 -5.53 -4.69
CA LEU A 707 -7.80 -5.48 -6.09
C LEU A 707 -8.20 -4.16 -6.76
N ARG A 708 -7.31 -3.67 -7.59
CA ARG A 708 -7.55 -2.58 -8.51
C ARG A 708 -7.20 -3.04 -9.92
N ALA A 709 -8.20 -3.18 -10.77
CA ALA A 709 -8.04 -3.74 -12.10
C ALA A 709 -7.29 -5.10 -12.10
N GLY A 710 -7.67 -5.99 -11.19
CA GLY A 710 -7.12 -7.34 -11.06
C GLY A 710 -5.74 -7.43 -10.41
N VAL A 711 -5.22 -6.35 -9.81
CA VAL A 711 -3.88 -6.32 -9.19
C VAL A 711 -3.98 -5.72 -7.78
N PRO A 712 -3.20 -6.19 -6.80
CA PRO A 712 -3.14 -5.56 -5.49
C PRO A 712 -2.86 -4.05 -5.59
N PRO A 713 -3.53 -3.19 -4.80
CA PRO A 713 -3.45 -1.73 -4.96
C PRO A 713 -2.04 -1.15 -4.80
N GLU A 714 -1.22 -1.78 -3.96
CA GLU A 714 0.15 -1.34 -3.64
C GLU A 714 1.21 -1.96 -4.56
N PHE A 715 0.82 -2.64 -5.65
CA PHE A 715 1.74 -3.28 -6.57
C PHE A 715 2.64 -2.27 -7.30
N GLY A 716 3.95 -2.55 -7.33
CA GLY A 716 4.95 -1.74 -8.01
C GLY A 716 5.94 -2.59 -8.79
N ALA A 717 5.75 -2.72 -10.10
CA ALA A 717 6.39 -3.68 -10.99
C ALA A 717 7.93 -3.68 -11.05
N GLY A 718 8.60 -2.64 -10.58
CA GLY A 718 10.06 -2.51 -10.66
C GLY A 718 10.83 -2.88 -9.40
N ALA A 719 10.13 -3.22 -8.30
CA ALA A 719 10.82 -3.48 -7.04
C ALA A 719 11.60 -4.80 -7.05
N ALA A 720 11.10 -5.82 -7.74
CA ALA A 720 11.78 -7.10 -7.85
C ALA A 720 13.16 -6.98 -8.50
N GLU A 721 13.29 -6.18 -9.55
CA GLU A 721 14.56 -5.91 -10.23
C GLU A 721 15.55 -5.22 -9.31
N ILE A 722 15.09 -4.23 -8.55
CA ILE A 722 15.92 -3.55 -7.54
C ILE A 722 16.40 -4.56 -6.49
N MET A 723 15.54 -5.47 -6.04
CA MET A 723 15.96 -6.51 -5.08
C MET A 723 16.98 -7.47 -5.69
N ARG A 724 16.83 -7.85 -6.97
CA ARG A 724 17.82 -8.67 -7.67
C ARG A 724 19.17 -7.96 -7.75
N GLU A 725 19.20 -6.69 -8.12
CA GLU A 725 20.40 -5.87 -8.20
C GLU A 725 21.09 -5.70 -6.83
N LEU A 726 20.33 -5.42 -5.77
CA LEU A 726 20.86 -5.34 -4.41
C LEU A 726 21.50 -6.67 -3.97
N ARG A 727 20.87 -7.79 -4.31
CA ARG A 727 21.42 -9.13 -4.04
C ARG A 727 22.65 -9.47 -4.89
N ALA A 728 22.74 -8.92 -6.09
CA ALA A 728 23.92 -9.04 -6.94
C ALA A 728 25.12 -8.20 -6.48
N GLY A 729 24.91 -7.32 -5.45
CA GLY A 729 25.95 -6.48 -4.86
C GLY A 729 25.95 -5.04 -5.40
N SER A 730 24.91 -4.60 -6.11
CA SER A 730 24.77 -3.20 -6.49
C SER A 730 24.50 -2.32 -5.26
N ALA A 731 25.13 -1.15 -5.21
CA ALA A 731 24.89 -0.20 -4.12
C ALA A 731 23.50 0.46 -4.27
N ALA A 732 22.74 0.63 -3.18
CA ALA A 732 21.43 1.26 -3.23
C ALA A 732 21.44 2.66 -3.87
N GLN A 733 22.52 3.41 -3.71
CA GLN A 733 22.71 4.73 -4.33
C GLN A 733 22.71 4.69 -5.86
N SER A 734 23.25 3.63 -6.47
CA SER A 734 23.28 3.48 -7.93
C SER A 734 21.92 3.09 -8.53
N LEU A 735 20.95 2.73 -7.68
CA LEU A 735 19.61 2.31 -8.05
C LEU A 735 18.56 3.42 -7.82
N GLU A 736 18.98 4.57 -7.31
CA GLU A 736 18.10 5.71 -7.11
C GLU A 736 17.68 6.29 -8.47
N THR A 737 16.42 6.71 -8.56
CA THR A 737 15.85 7.40 -9.71
C THR A 737 15.15 8.68 -9.24
N PRO A 738 14.80 9.62 -10.12
CA PRO A 738 14.05 10.82 -9.72
C PRO A 738 12.74 10.52 -8.98
N SER A 739 12.12 9.35 -9.23
CA SER A 739 10.87 8.92 -8.60
C SER A 739 11.08 8.02 -7.37
N VAL A 740 12.22 7.31 -7.27
CA VAL A 740 12.50 6.32 -6.22
C VAL A 740 13.79 6.70 -5.51
N GLY A 741 13.67 7.27 -4.32
CA GLY A 741 14.83 7.62 -3.49
C GLY A 741 15.28 6.45 -2.61
N ARG A 742 16.42 6.60 -1.97
CA ARG A 742 17.02 5.58 -1.09
C ARG A 742 16.09 5.07 0.00
N GLY A 743 15.29 5.95 0.61
CA GLY A 743 14.31 5.54 1.63
C GLY A 743 13.15 4.70 1.06
N ASP A 744 12.80 4.87 -0.22
CA ASP A 744 11.81 4.02 -0.89
C ASP A 744 12.39 2.62 -1.13
N ILE A 745 13.66 2.54 -1.57
CA ILE A 745 14.37 1.28 -1.79
C ILE A 745 14.51 0.51 -0.46
N GLU A 746 14.93 1.19 0.60
CA GLU A 746 15.06 0.60 1.94
C GLU A 746 13.70 0.07 2.45
N ARG A 747 12.63 0.85 2.30
CA ARG A 747 11.28 0.43 2.65
C ARG A 747 10.83 -0.79 1.84
N ALA A 748 11.02 -0.80 0.52
CA ALA A 748 10.65 -1.92 -0.33
C ALA A 748 11.42 -3.20 0.04
N ARG A 749 12.71 -3.09 0.38
CA ARG A 749 13.53 -4.20 0.86
C ARG A 749 12.99 -4.76 2.16
N LEU A 750 12.69 -3.91 3.14
CA LEU A 750 12.14 -4.34 4.44
C LEU A 750 10.76 -5.00 4.29
N GLU A 751 9.89 -4.47 3.41
CA GLU A 751 8.60 -5.10 3.10
C GLU A 751 8.77 -6.46 2.44
N TRP A 752 9.70 -6.58 1.49
CA TRP A 752 10.01 -7.84 0.83
C TRP A 752 10.52 -8.89 1.82
N GLU A 753 11.51 -8.53 2.66
CA GLU A 753 12.02 -9.43 3.71
C GLU A 753 10.93 -9.83 4.70
N SER A 754 10.05 -8.90 5.07
CA SER A 754 8.90 -9.16 5.93
C SER A 754 7.93 -10.17 5.30
N LEU A 755 7.61 -10.02 4.01
CA LEU A 755 6.78 -10.96 3.27
C LEU A 755 7.44 -12.35 3.17
N MET A 756 8.74 -12.40 2.87
CA MET A 756 9.48 -13.67 2.82
C MET A 756 9.49 -14.39 4.17
N ARG A 757 9.74 -13.69 5.29
CA ARG A 757 9.66 -14.28 6.64
C ARG A 757 8.27 -14.85 6.90
N ARG A 758 7.24 -14.12 6.50
CA ARG A 758 5.86 -14.52 6.66
C ARG A 758 5.53 -15.76 5.83
N VAL A 759 5.96 -15.81 4.58
CA VAL A 759 5.77 -16.98 3.69
C VAL A 759 6.56 -18.18 4.22
N SER A 760 7.80 -18.01 4.62
CA SER A 760 8.63 -19.14 5.14
C SER A 760 8.06 -19.73 6.43
N ALA A 761 7.45 -18.91 7.30
CA ALA A 761 6.80 -19.34 8.54
C ALA A 761 5.34 -19.80 8.37
N ALA A 762 4.78 -19.69 7.17
CA ALA A 762 3.39 -20.05 6.91
C ALA A 762 3.13 -21.55 7.10
N PRO A 763 1.89 -21.97 7.39
CA PRO A 763 1.52 -23.38 7.42
C PRO A 763 1.86 -24.10 6.10
N ASP A 764 2.21 -25.37 6.20
CA ASP A 764 2.40 -26.20 5.03
C ASP A 764 1.03 -26.51 4.40
N LEU A 765 0.97 -26.37 3.08
CA LEU A 765 -0.14 -26.84 2.29
C LEU A 765 0.37 -28.03 1.46
N GLU A 766 -0.49 -28.99 1.18
CA GLU A 766 -0.17 -30.13 0.31
C GLU A 766 -0.03 -29.67 -1.14
N TRP A 767 0.98 -28.83 -1.39
CA TRP A 767 1.27 -28.25 -2.69
C TRP A 767 2.76 -27.96 -2.86
N ASP A 768 3.43 -28.71 -3.73
CA ASP A 768 4.88 -28.63 -3.94
C ASP A 768 5.38 -27.22 -4.30
N ARG A 769 4.62 -26.49 -5.09
CA ARG A 769 4.99 -25.12 -5.47
C ARG A 769 4.94 -24.14 -4.28
N TRP A 770 3.98 -24.32 -3.36
CA TRP A 770 3.92 -23.56 -2.13
C TRP A 770 5.10 -23.89 -1.21
N LEU A 771 5.39 -25.17 -1.04
CA LEU A 771 6.55 -25.64 -0.26
C LEU A 771 7.87 -25.18 -0.90
N GLY A 772 7.93 -25.15 -2.23
CA GLY A 772 9.05 -24.59 -2.99
C GLY A 772 9.26 -23.12 -2.70
N LEU A 773 8.19 -22.30 -2.71
CA LEU A 773 8.25 -20.88 -2.39
C LEU A 773 8.70 -20.63 -0.94
N LYS A 774 8.20 -21.42 0.02
CA LYS A 774 8.65 -21.34 1.42
C LYS A 774 10.14 -21.57 1.56
N ARG A 775 10.65 -22.65 0.92
CA ARG A 775 12.10 -22.99 0.93
C ARG A 775 12.93 -21.88 0.26
N GLU A 776 12.48 -21.35 -0.86
CA GLU A 776 13.18 -20.29 -1.56
C GLU A 776 13.21 -18.98 -0.76
N CYS A 777 12.10 -18.61 -0.12
CA CYS A 777 12.07 -17.46 0.79
C CYS A 777 13.03 -17.62 1.97
N ALA A 778 13.05 -18.81 2.60
CA ALA A 778 13.99 -19.12 3.69
C ALA A 778 15.45 -19.04 3.22
N ARG A 779 15.75 -19.60 2.04
CA ARG A 779 17.08 -19.53 1.42
C ARG A 779 17.54 -18.08 1.16
N LEU A 780 16.65 -17.25 0.61
CA LEU A 780 16.95 -15.84 0.35
C LEU A 780 17.16 -15.04 1.64
N LEU A 781 16.46 -15.36 2.72
CA LEU A 781 16.63 -14.70 4.02
C LEU A 781 17.96 -15.08 4.71
N SER A 782 18.40 -16.33 4.58
CA SER A 782 19.64 -16.82 5.21
C SER A 782 20.89 -16.44 4.43
N ALA A 783 20.80 -16.22 3.12
CA ALA A 783 21.94 -15.87 2.31
C ALA A 783 22.34 -14.40 2.49
N PRO A 784 23.59 -14.09 2.86
CA PRO A 784 24.06 -12.70 2.91
C PRO A 784 24.04 -12.09 1.50
N PRO A 785 23.77 -10.78 1.36
CA PRO A 785 23.97 -10.11 0.08
C PRO A 785 25.44 -10.25 -0.34
N ARG A 786 25.68 -10.40 -1.64
CA ARG A 786 27.05 -10.41 -2.15
C ARG A 786 27.74 -9.10 -1.81
N ALA A 787 29.00 -9.18 -1.40
CA ALA A 787 29.79 -7.99 -1.15
C ALA A 787 29.78 -7.05 -2.36
N PRO A 788 29.73 -5.73 -2.16
CA PRO A 788 29.72 -4.78 -3.26
C PRO A 788 30.92 -5.04 -4.16
N LYS A 789 30.69 -5.19 -5.45
CA LYS A 789 31.77 -5.23 -6.44
C LYS A 789 32.45 -3.87 -6.41
N ASN A 790 33.60 -3.77 -5.76
CA ASN A 790 34.50 -2.63 -5.94
C ASN A 790 34.85 -2.59 -7.42
N ARG A 791 34.22 -1.70 -8.17
CA ARG A 791 34.77 -1.31 -9.47
C ARG A 791 36.10 -0.65 -9.14
N GLY A 792 37.17 -1.38 -9.47
CA GLY A 792 38.53 -0.97 -9.23
C GLY A 792 38.73 0.47 -9.63
N GLY A 793 39.23 1.24 -8.67
CA GLY A 793 39.75 2.56 -8.94
C GLY A 793 40.80 2.44 -10.03
N ARG A 794 40.54 2.99 -11.20
CA ARG A 794 41.62 3.42 -12.04
C ARG A 794 42.21 4.65 -11.34
N ALA A 795 43.36 4.45 -10.76
CA ALA A 795 44.23 5.55 -10.39
C ALA A 795 44.47 6.44 -11.63
N PHE A 796 44.14 7.69 -11.51
CA PHE A 796 44.83 8.81 -12.13
C PHE A 796 44.81 9.95 -11.12
#